data_6df69a72090ec2ecfbc918494ecce4e3
#
_entry.id   6df69a72090ec2ecfbc918494ecce4e3
#
_cell.length_a   1.000
_cell.length_b   1.000
_cell.length_c   1.000
_cell.angle_alpha   90.00
_cell.angle_beta   90.00
_cell.angle_gamma   90.00
#
_symmetry.space_group_name_H-M   'P 1'
#
loop_
_entity.id
_entity.type
_entity.pdbx_description
1 polymer ?
#
loop_
_entity_poly.entity_id
_entity_poly.type
_entity_poly.pdbx_seq_one_letter_code
_entity_poly.pdbx_strand_id
1 'polypeptide(L)'
;MTDPIPALGKRPTFTDQEALHFHSSGRPGKLEVVATKPMATQRDLSLAYSPGVAVPVLAIAENPAAAYDYTAKGNMVAVISNGTAILGLGNRGALASKPVMEGKAVLFKRFADVDSFDITVDTEDPEAFIESVRYLHPSFGGINLEDIKAPECFIIEQRLKELMPIPVFHDDQHGTAIIAAAGLLNAFHLTGRDLKEAKLVVNGAGSAGISCVELLKALGFAPNNVVLCDTKGVIYRGRAEGMNQWKSGHAVETSARTLAEALEGADAVFGLSAKGAFTPEMIRVMAPNPIIFAMATPDPEITPEEVAEIRTDAIMATGRSDYPNQVNNVLGFPYIFRGALDVRATTINMEMKIAAVRALADLAREDVPDEVAAAYQGARPRFGREYIIPVPFDPRLISTIPPAVAKAAVETGVAGRPVPANYTTQLQARRDPTAGILAQVFERVRKFPKRVVFAEGEEEQVIRAAISFVNQELGTAILVGREEAIKATAQAAGLDLGGRNGIEIHNARLSKRNTAYAQYLYEKLQRQGYLLRDCQRLINQDRNSFAASMVELGDADAVVTGVTRNFSVALEEVRRVIEPKPGHRVIGVSLCLTRGRSVLVADTAITEMPDAQDLAETAAEAAGVARRLGMDPKIALLAFSSFGHPEGERSRHVREAVKILDGMRVDFEYDGDMAADVALNADLMRTYPFCRLSGPANVLIMPAFHSASISTRMLQELGGATVVGPLLVGLDKPVQIVPLGATDSDIVRMAALASFGLGG
;
A
#
# COMPACT_ATOMS: atom_id res chain seq x y z
N MET A 1 -35.68 4.62 1.61
CA MET A 1 -35.34 3.20 1.50
C MET A 1 -34.01 3.19 0.75
N THR A 2 -32.91 3.07 1.46
CA THR A 2 -31.57 2.94 0.88
C THR A 2 -31.41 1.49 0.46
N ASP A 3 -31.14 1.26 -0.82
CA ASP A 3 -30.85 -0.07 -1.32
C ASP A 3 -29.70 -0.68 -0.49
N PRO A 4 -29.76 -1.97 -0.14
CA PRO A 4 -28.69 -2.64 0.57
C PRO A 4 -27.44 -2.61 -0.30
N ILE A 5 -26.33 -2.12 0.27
CA ILE A 5 -25.00 -2.19 -0.35
C ILE A 5 -24.72 -3.66 -0.67
N PRO A 6 -24.34 -4.00 -1.91
CA PRO A 6 -24.03 -5.40 -2.24
C PRO A 6 -22.96 -5.92 -1.31
N ALA A 7 -23.22 -7.06 -0.68
CA ALA A 7 -22.29 -7.75 0.20
C ALA A 7 -20.93 -7.88 -0.49
N LEU A 8 -19.86 -7.58 0.24
CA LEU A 8 -18.48 -7.81 -0.19
C LEU A 8 -18.33 -9.26 -0.67
N GLY A 9 -18.36 -9.47 -1.98
CA GLY A 9 -18.10 -10.69 -2.73
C GLY A 9 -18.71 -12.00 -2.22
N LYS A 10 -19.26 -12.78 -3.15
CA LYS A 10 -19.57 -14.20 -2.89
C LYS A 10 -18.31 -14.92 -2.43
N ARG A 11 -18.44 -15.89 -1.49
CA ARG A 11 -17.34 -16.79 -1.07
C ARG A 11 -16.46 -17.15 -2.26
N PRO A 12 -15.14 -17.09 -2.15
CA PRO A 12 -14.30 -17.87 -3.02
C PRO A 12 -14.64 -19.34 -2.72
N THR A 13 -15.43 -19.93 -3.59
CA THR A 13 -15.76 -21.36 -3.50
C THR A 13 -14.58 -22.11 -4.11
N PHE A 14 -13.90 -22.89 -3.32
CA PHE A 14 -12.89 -23.85 -3.74
C PHE A 14 -13.24 -25.24 -3.25
N THR A 15 -12.82 -26.25 -4.00
CA THR A 15 -12.94 -27.65 -3.61
C THR A 15 -11.68 -28.11 -2.87
N ASP A 16 -11.79 -29.19 -2.09
CA ASP A 16 -10.60 -29.80 -1.43
C ASP A 16 -9.52 -30.16 -2.46
N GLN A 17 -9.94 -30.59 -3.66
CA GLN A 17 -9.02 -30.93 -4.73
C GLN A 17 -8.29 -29.70 -5.31
N GLU A 18 -8.95 -28.55 -5.44
CA GLU A 18 -8.32 -27.29 -5.82
C GLU A 18 -7.32 -26.84 -4.75
N ALA A 19 -7.66 -26.97 -3.48
CA ALA A 19 -6.74 -26.63 -2.39
C ALA A 19 -5.49 -27.52 -2.42
N LEU A 20 -5.65 -28.85 -2.58
CA LEU A 20 -4.51 -29.76 -2.73
C LEU A 20 -3.68 -29.46 -3.99
N HIS A 21 -4.34 -29.16 -5.11
CA HIS A 21 -3.66 -28.80 -6.35
C HIS A 21 -2.86 -27.51 -6.21
N PHE A 22 -3.41 -26.50 -5.53
CA PHE A 22 -2.69 -25.24 -5.26
C PHE A 22 -1.36 -25.47 -4.53
N HIS A 23 -1.30 -26.43 -3.59
CA HIS A 23 -0.08 -26.71 -2.83
C HIS A 23 0.91 -27.62 -3.56
N SER A 24 0.44 -28.40 -4.53
CA SER A 24 1.25 -29.42 -5.22
C SER A 24 1.66 -29.05 -6.65
N SER A 25 0.96 -28.12 -7.30
CA SER A 25 1.20 -27.77 -8.70
C SER A 25 2.54 -27.02 -8.87
N GLY A 26 3.25 -27.32 -9.95
CA GLY A 26 4.56 -26.76 -10.21
C GLY A 26 5.60 -27.26 -9.20
N ARG A 27 6.18 -26.34 -8.44
CA ARG A 27 7.07 -26.62 -7.32
C ARG A 27 6.24 -26.81 -6.06
N PRO A 28 6.27 -27.98 -5.39
CA PRO A 28 5.49 -28.18 -4.17
C PRO A 28 5.85 -27.20 -3.06
N GLY A 29 4.85 -26.83 -2.24
CA GLY A 29 4.99 -25.84 -1.17
C GLY A 29 4.79 -24.41 -1.67
N LYS A 30 5.09 -23.44 -0.81
CA LYS A 30 4.87 -22.00 -1.06
C LYS A 30 6.12 -21.15 -0.93
N LEU A 31 7.24 -21.74 -0.51
CA LEU A 31 8.50 -21.05 -0.25
C LEU A 31 9.59 -21.50 -1.19
N GLU A 32 10.45 -20.56 -1.58
CA GLU A 32 11.73 -20.81 -2.20
C GLU A 32 12.79 -19.85 -1.68
N VAL A 33 14.05 -20.22 -1.76
CA VAL A 33 15.19 -19.37 -1.40
C VAL A 33 15.82 -18.85 -2.69
N VAL A 34 15.92 -17.53 -2.81
CA VAL A 34 16.46 -16.83 -3.98
C VAL A 34 17.65 -15.97 -3.56
N ALA A 35 18.73 -16.01 -4.35
CA ALA A 35 19.89 -15.17 -4.10
C ALA A 35 19.57 -13.68 -4.33
N THR A 36 19.99 -12.82 -3.40
CA THR A 36 19.84 -11.36 -3.49
C THR A 36 21.08 -10.68 -4.12
N LYS A 37 22.15 -11.43 -4.34
CA LYS A 37 23.40 -10.96 -4.94
C LYS A 37 23.69 -11.74 -6.22
N PRO A 38 24.42 -11.14 -7.19
CA PRO A 38 24.85 -11.86 -8.38
C PRO A 38 25.73 -13.06 -8.03
N MET A 39 25.57 -14.18 -8.75
CA MET A 39 26.36 -15.41 -8.59
C MET A 39 26.67 -16.01 -9.97
N ALA A 40 27.06 -15.16 -10.94
CA ALA A 40 27.27 -15.56 -12.32
C ALA A 40 28.77 -15.71 -12.68
N THR A 41 29.67 -15.09 -11.91
CA THR A 41 31.13 -15.06 -12.22
C THR A 41 31.96 -15.60 -11.09
N GLN A 42 33.21 -16.01 -11.41
CA GLN A 42 34.23 -16.42 -10.42
C GLN A 42 34.48 -15.30 -9.39
N ARG A 43 34.41 -14.04 -9.80
CA ARG A 43 34.53 -12.89 -8.90
C ARG A 43 33.35 -12.83 -7.91
N ASP A 44 32.16 -13.04 -8.38
CA ASP A 44 30.96 -13.06 -7.50
C ASP A 44 31.09 -14.17 -6.45
N LEU A 45 31.50 -15.36 -6.89
CA LEU A 45 31.78 -16.50 -5.99
C LEU A 45 32.83 -16.15 -4.93
N SER A 46 33.92 -15.51 -5.35
CA SER A 46 34.99 -15.12 -4.43
C SER A 46 34.57 -14.07 -3.42
N LEU A 47 33.68 -13.16 -3.79
CA LEU A 47 33.10 -12.15 -2.88
C LEU A 47 32.06 -12.75 -1.95
N ALA A 48 31.17 -13.61 -2.48
CA ALA A 48 30.05 -14.16 -1.73
C ALA A 48 30.46 -15.31 -0.78
N TYR A 49 31.55 -16.02 -1.08
CA TYR A 49 31.96 -17.16 -0.29
C TYR A 49 33.48 -17.05 0.04
N SER A 50 34.36 -17.81 -0.59
CA SER A 50 35.77 -17.83 -0.23
C SER A 50 36.63 -17.14 -1.30
N PRO A 51 37.53 -16.20 -0.96
CA PRO A 51 37.95 -15.76 0.39
C PRO A 51 37.21 -14.53 0.93
N GLY A 52 36.39 -13.83 0.14
CA GLY A 52 35.83 -12.53 0.46
C GLY A 52 34.92 -12.51 1.69
N VAL A 53 34.23 -13.62 1.99
CA VAL A 53 33.35 -13.75 3.16
C VAL A 53 34.05 -13.57 4.51
N ALA A 54 35.37 -13.74 4.56
CA ALA A 54 36.16 -13.55 5.77
C ALA A 54 36.09 -12.10 6.28
N VAL A 55 35.94 -11.13 5.39
CA VAL A 55 35.89 -9.71 5.77
C VAL A 55 34.62 -9.38 6.61
N PRO A 56 33.40 -9.66 6.16
CA PRO A 56 32.19 -9.44 7.00
C PRO A 56 32.19 -10.33 8.27
N VAL A 57 32.76 -11.54 8.25
CA VAL A 57 32.89 -12.38 9.45
C VAL A 57 33.72 -11.67 10.53
N LEU A 58 34.87 -11.11 10.18
CA LEU A 58 35.72 -10.38 11.12
C LEU A 58 35.02 -9.09 11.61
N ALA A 59 34.36 -8.35 10.72
CA ALA A 59 33.63 -7.16 11.09
C ALA A 59 32.50 -7.45 12.10
N ILE A 60 31.77 -8.56 11.93
CA ILE A 60 30.70 -8.98 12.87
C ILE A 60 31.32 -9.49 14.19
N ALA A 61 32.45 -10.20 14.14
CA ALA A 61 33.13 -10.64 15.35
C ALA A 61 33.61 -9.48 16.21
N GLU A 62 34.10 -8.41 15.59
CA GLU A 62 34.51 -7.17 16.26
C GLU A 62 33.30 -6.36 16.75
N ASN A 63 32.24 -6.25 15.94
CA ASN A 63 31.02 -5.52 16.27
C ASN A 63 29.77 -6.35 15.92
N PRO A 64 29.14 -7.06 16.87
CA PRO A 64 27.97 -7.90 16.61
C PRO A 64 26.78 -7.17 15.96
N ALA A 65 26.63 -5.86 16.13
CA ALA A 65 25.60 -5.07 15.50
C ALA A 65 25.75 -5.01 13.96
N ALA A 66 26.97 -5.22 13.43
CA ALA A 66 27.23 -5.28 12.00
C ALA A 66 26.56 -6.49 11.31
N ALA A 67 26.09 -7.49 12.08
CA ALA A 67 25.29 -8.59 11.53
C ALA A 67 24.01 -8.09 10.83
N TYR A 68 23.42 -7.00 11.30
CA TYR A 68 22.25 -6.39 10.68
C TYR A 68 22.57 -5.67 9.35
N ASP A 69 23.81 -5.35 9.10
CA ASP A 69 24.25 -4.63 7.90
C ASP A 69 24.80 -5.59 6.83
N TYR A 70 25.40 -6.73 7.25
CA TYR A 70 26.06 -7.67 6.36
C TYR A 70 25.35 -9.00 6.16
N THR A 71 24.22 -9.25 6.86
CA THR A 71 23.43 -10.48 6.73
C THR A 71 21.94 -10.20 6.56
N ALA A 72 21.17 -11.25 6.25
CA ALA A 72 19.71 -11.16 6.15
C ALA A 72 18.99 -11.01 7.51
N LYS A 73 19.73 -11.12 8.64
CA LYS A 73 19.16 -11.10 10.00
C LYS A 73 18.18 -9.97 10.26
N GLY A 74 18.48 -8.77 9.80
CA GLY A 74 17.64 -7.58 10.04
C GLY A 74 16.27 -7.59 9.35
N ASN A 75 16.07 -8.48 8.38
CA ASN A 75 14.81 -8.62 7.64
C ASN A 75 14.19 -10.03 7.74
N MET A 76 14.72 -10.90 8.59
CA MET A 76 14.32 -12.31 8.66
C MET A 76 13.55 -12.60 9.94
N VAL A 77 12.33 -13.17 9.79
CA VAL A 77 11.48 -13.64 10.90
C VAL A 77 11.28 -15.15 10.78
N ALA A 78 11.50 -15.89 11.88
CA ALA A 78 11.11 -17.29 11.93
C ALA A 78 9.65 -17.42 12.35
N VAL A 79 8.88 -18.23 11.61
CA VAL A 79 7.54 -18.70 12.03
C VAL A 79 7.71 -20.06 12.69
N ILE A 80 7.46 -20.14 13.99
CA ILE A 80 7.76 -21.36 14.77
C ILE A 80 6.50 -21.95 15.39
N SER A 81 6.30 -23.24 15.19
CA SER A 81 5.15 -23.99 15.70
C SER A 81 5.53 -25.41 16.12
N ASN A 82 4.73 -26.01 17.00
CA ASN A 82 4.74 -27.45 17.24
C ASN A 82 3.43 -28.15 16.80
N GLY A 83 2.51 -27.39 16.19
CA GLY A 83 1.28 -27.91 15.61
C GLY A 83 0.26 -28.43 16.62
N THR A 84 0.28 -27.94 17.87
CA THR A 84 -0.60 -28.43 18.93
C THR A 84 -1.98 -27.75 18.98
N ALA A 85 -2.19 -26.67 18.16
CA ALA A 85 -3.47 -25.95 18.09
C ALA A 85 -3.74 -25.39 16.66
N ILE A 86 -3.72 -26.25 15.64
CA ILE A 86 -3.79 -25.85 14.23
C ILE A 86 -5.22 -25.41 13.86
N LEU A 87 -5.42 -24.14 13.51
CA LEU A 87 -6.62 -23.56 12.83
C LEU A 87 -7.99 -24.15 13.31
N GLY A 88 -8.19 -24.41 14.59
CA GLY A 88 -9.41 -25.06 15.10
C GLY A 88 -9.48 -26.58 14.82
N LEU A 89 -8.50 -27.17 14.14
CA LEU A 89 -8.37 -28.61 13.94
C LEU A 89 -7.76 -29.34 15.16
N GLY A 90 -7.24 -28.55 16.11
CA GLY A 90 -6.60 -29.04 17.32
C GLY A 90 -5.17 -29.54 17.05
N ASN A 91 -4.73 -30.47 17.93
CA ASN A 91 -3.40 -31.05 17.81
C ASN A 91 -3.32 -32.03 16.63
N ARG A 92 -2.50 -31.68 15.62
CA ARG A 92 -2.19 -32.52 14.45
C ARG A 92 -0.70 -32.80 14.33
N GLY A 93 0.11 -32.22 15.22
CA GLY A 93 1.55 -32.37 15.26
C GLY A 93 2.32 -31.42 14.31
N ALA A 94 3.61 -31.31 14.54
CA ALA A 94 4.52 -30.38 13.90
C ALA A 94 4.53 -30.51 12.37
N LEU A 95 4.59 -31.72 11.82
CA LEU A 95 4.65 -31.93 10.37
C LEU A 95 3.37 -31.47 9.67
N ALA A 96 2.20 -31.71 10.25
CA ALA A 96 0.93 -31.29 9.67
C ALA A 96 0.69 -29.77 9.73
N SER A 97 1.39 -29.04 10.59
CA SER A 97 1.31 -27.57 10.67
C SER A 97 2.05 -26.88 9.52
N LYS A 98 2.98 -27.56 8.85
CA LYS A 98 3.87 -26.94 7.84
C LYS A 98 3.13 -26.16 6.74
N PRO A 99 2.04 -26.63 6.14
CA PRO A 99 1.31 -25.83 5.12
C PRO A 99 0.79 -24.50 5.66
N VAL A 100 0.39 -24.43 6.93
CA VAL A 100 -0.05 -23.18 7.57
C VAL A 100 1.14 -22.25 7.80
N MET A 101 2.24 -22.80 8.32
CA MET A 101 3.47 -22.03 8.61
C MET A 101 4.11 -21.43 7.35
N GLU A 102 4.17 -22.20 6.25
CA GLU A 102 4.57 -21.68 4.94
C GLU A 102 3.63 -20.56 4.46
N GLY A 103 2.32 -20.72 4.64
CA GLY A 103 1.35 -19.68 4.36
C GLY A 103 1.63 -18.40 5.15
N LYS A 104 1.89 -18.52 6.44
CA LYS A 104 2.25 -17.38 7.31
C LYS A 104 3.52 -16.69 6.83
N ALA A 105 4.54 -17.44 6.46
CA ALA A 105 5.79 -16.89 5.91
C ALA A 105 5.57 -16.10 4.60
N VAL A 106 4.71 -16.60 3.71
CA VAL A 106 4.31 -15.88 2.47
C VAL A 106 3.60 -14.57 2.79
N LEU A 107 2.72 -14.55 3.81
CA LEU A 107 2.03 -13.32 4.21
C LEU A 107 2.99 -12.26 4.75
N PHE A 108 4.02 -12.63 5.50
CA PHE A 108 5.10 -11.72 5.91
C PHE A 108 5.75 -11.04 4.71
N LYS A 109 6.14 -11.85 3.70
CA LYS A 109 6.77 -11.32 2.48
C LYS A 109 5.81 -10.46 1.67
N ARG A 110 4.59 -10.94 1.45
CA ARG A 110 3.60 -10.28 0.58
C ARG A 110 3.18 -8.91 1.10
N PHE A 111 2.94 -8.78 2.41
CA PHE A 111 2.32 -7.59 3.00
C PHE A 111 3.32 -6.60 3.58
N ALA A 112 4.47 -7.06 4.07
CA ALA A 112 5.43 -6.20 4.75
C ALA A 112 6.88 -6.31 4.23
N ASP A 113 7.09 -7.04 3.14
CA ASP A 113 8.44 -7.32 2.59
C ASP A 113 9.42 -7.84 3.67
N VAL A 114 8.91 -8.64 4.61
CA VAL A 114 9.70 -9.35 5.61
C VAL A 114 10.00 -10.74 5.07
N ASP A 115 11.26 -11.09 4.97
CA ASP A 115 11.69 -12.45 4.65
C ASP A 115 11.35 -13.35 5.82
N SER A 116 10.76 -14.50 5.54
CA SER A 116 10.31 -15.39 6.60
C SER A 116 10.55 -16.85 6.24
N PHE A 117 10.90 -17.62 7.24
CA PHE A 117 11.12 -19.04 7.13
C PHE A 117 10.38 -19.78 8.24
N ASP A 118 9.70 -20.86 7.89
CA ASP A 118 8.97 -21.69 8.87
C ASP A 118 9.88 -22.74 9.50
N ILE A 119 9.73 -22.90 10.81
CA ILE A 119 10.43 -23.92 11.59
C ILE A 119 9.40 -24.67 12.44
N THR A 120 9.16 -25.94 12.12
CA THR A 120 8.29 -26.81 12.90
C THR A 120 9.10 -27.66 13.86
N VAL A 121 8.81 -27.59 15.15
CA VAL A 121 9.55 -28.28 16.23
C VAL A 121 8.74 -29.46 16.71
N ASP A 122 9.24 -30.68 16.53
CA ASP A 122 8.54 -31.91 16.84
C ASP A 122 8.64 -32.28 18.33
N THR A 123 8.02 -31.45 19.17
CA THR A 123 7.88 -31.72 20.63
C THR A 123 6.66 -31.00 21.19
N GLU A 124 5.98 -31.66 22.13
CA GLU A 124 4.91 -31.05 22.93
C GLU A 124 5.41 -30.60 24.32
N ASP A 125 6.66 -30.93 24.69
CA ASP A 125 7.25 -30.47 25.96
C ASP A 125 7.68 -28.98 25.83
N PRO A 126 7.13 -28.08 26.64
CA PRO A 126 7.43 -26.66 26.59
C PRO A 126 8.92 -26.34 26.82
N GLU A 127 9.61 -27.03 27.73
CA GLU A 127 11.02 -26.79 28.03
C GLU A 127 11.90 -27.23 26.87
N ALA A 128 11.65 -28.39 26.26
CA ALA A 128 12.34 -28.85 25.07
C ALA A 128 12.13 -27.89 23.87
N PHE A 129 10.92 -27.35 23.73
CA PHE A 129 10.61 -26.35 22.71
C PHE A 129 11.38 -25.06 22.94
N ILE A 130 11.37 -24.52 24.17
CA ILE A 130 12.10 -23.32 24.55
C ILE A 130 13.60 -23.49 24.29
N GLU A 131 14.20 -24.60 24.71
CA GLU A 131 15.60 -24.90 24.49
C GLU A 131 15.97 -25.00 23.00
N SER A 132 15.08 -25.52 22.17
CA SER A 132 15.28 -25.60 20.71
C SER A 132 15.25 -24.23 20.05
N VAL A 133 14.41 -23.31 20.51
CA VAL A 133 14.17 -22.01 19.86
C VAL A 133 15.13 -20.93 20.35
N ARG A 134 15.50 -20.92 21.63
CA ARG A 134 16.29 -19.81 22.21
C ARG A 134 17.63 -19.56 21.53
N TYR A 135 18.24 -20.58 20.94
CA TYR A 135 19.52 -20.48 20.26
C TYR A 135 19.43 -20.02 18.79
N LEU A 136 18.23 -19.80 18.25
CA LEU A 136 18.04 -19.39 16.85
C LEU A 136 18.21 -17.88 16.63
N HIS A 137 18.26 -17.07 17.68
CA HIS A 137 18.32 -15.61 17.58
C HIS A 137 19.50 -15.06 16.75
N PRO A 138 20.65 -15.71 16.56
CA PRO A 138 21.68 -15.18 15.66
C PRO A 138 21.22 -15.07 14.20
N SER A 139 20.35 -15.97 13.74
CA SER A 139 19.88 -16.03 12.35
C SER A 139 18.69 -15.14 12.06
N PHE A 140 17.92 -14.76 13.08
CA PHE A 140 16.65 -14.05 12.92
C PHE A 140 16.63 -12.71 13.62
N GLY A 141 15.88 -11.76 13.04
CA GLY A 141 15.57 -10.47 13.64
C GLY A 141 14.33 -10.49 14.54
N GLY A 142 13.51 -11.54 14.45
CA GLY A 142 12.32 -11.75 15.27
C GLY A 142 11.78 -13.17 15.16
N ILE A 143 10.94 -13.56 16.12
CA ILE A 143 10.27 -14.87 16.21
C ILE A 143 8.76 -14.66 16.26
N ASN A 144 8.04 -15.24 15.32
CA ASN A 144 6.58 -15.40 15.36
C ASN A 144 6.24 -16.81 15.82
N LEU A 145 5.60 -16.93 16.98
CA LEU A 145 5.05 -18.20 17.47
C LEU A 145 3.62 -18.36 16.92
N GLU A 146 3.28 -19.59 16.51
CA GLU A 146 2.02 -19.88 15.84
C GLU A 146 1.48 -21.25 16.24
N ASP A 147 0.16 -21.40 16.36
CA ASP A 147 -0.54 -22.69 16.54
C ASP A 147 -0.03 -23.53 17.74
N ILE A 148 0.30 -22.89 18.85
CA ILE A 148 0.71 -23.52 20.10
C ILE A 148 -0.44 -23.47 21.10
N LYS A 149 -0.83 -24.63 21.67
CA LYS A 149 -1.96 -24.73 22.60
C LYS A 149 -1.74 -23.96 23.91
N ALA A 150 -2.82 -23.47 24.47
CA ALA A 150 -2.83 -22.91 25.82
C ALA A 150 -3.02 -24.06 26.87
N PRO A 151 -2.37 -23.95 28.06
CA PRO A 151 -1.64 -22.81 28.60
C PRO A 151 -0.15 -22.76 28.23
N GLU A 152 0.40 -23.74 27.54
CA GLU A 152 1.83 -23.88 27.22
C GLU A 152 2.33 -22.67 26.40
N CYS A 153 1.51 -22.14 25.49
CA CYS A 153 1.87 -20.97 24.68
C CYS A 153 2.26 -19.74 25.52
N PHE A 154 1.64 -19.52 26.67
CA PHE A 154 1.99 -18.40 27.56
C PHE A 154 3.35 -18.59 28.20
N ILE A 155 3.66 -19.82 28.65
CA ILE A 155 4.94 -20.16 29.28
C ILE A 155 6.05 -20.00 28.23
N ILE A 156 5.85 -20.56 27.04
CA ILE A 156 6.82 -20.55 25.95
C ILE A 156 7.13 -19.10 25.53
N GLU A 157 6.10 -18.29 25.27
CA GLU A 157 6.31 -16.92 24.84
C GLU A 157 7.01 -16.08 25.90
N GLN A 158 6.56 -16.16 27.16
CA GLN A 158 7.15 -15.39 28.26
C GLN A 158 8.63 -15.75 28.44
N ARG A 159 8.97 -17.04 28.50
CA ARG A 159 10.33 -17.51 28.69
C ARG A 159 11.25 -17.13 27.52
N LEU A 160 10.78 -17.25 26.27
CA LEU A 160 11.55 -16.84 25.10
C LEU A 160 11.79 -15.33 25.07
N LYS A 161 10.81 -14.49 25.45
CA LYS A 161 10.98 -13.05 25.62
C LYS A 161 12.07 -12.68 26.63
N GLU A 162 12.20 -13.45 27.70
CA GLU A 162 13.23 -13.25 28.73
C GLU A 162 14.63 -13.71 28.27
N LEU A 163 14.69 -14.75 27.44
CA LEU A 163 15.93 -15.40 27.01
C LEU A 163 16.53 -14.84 25.71
N MET A 164 15.71 -14.20 24.85
CA MET A 164 16.15 -13.79 23.53
C MET A 164 16.25 -12.27 23.39
N PRO A 165 17.33 -11.73 22.78
CA PRO A 165 17.51 -10.29 22.60
C PRO A 165 16.81 -9.74 21.34
N ILE A 166 15.82 -10.46 20.81
CA ILE A 166 15.02 -10.13 19.64
C ILE A 166 13.53 -10.28 19.97
N PRO A 167 12.62 -9.60 19.24
CA PRO A 167 11.18 -9.70 19.46
C PRO A 167 10.69 -11.14 19.34
N VAL A 168 9.92 -11.59 20.33
CA VAL A 168 9.13 -12.82 20.31
C VAL A 168 7.66 -12.43 20.45
N PHE A 169 6.81 -12.91 19.55
CA PHE A 169 5.41 -12.53 19.47
C PHE A 169 4.57 -13.74 19.06
N HIS A 170 3.54 -14.05 19.83
CA HIS A 170 2.61 -15.15 19.53
C HIS A 170 1.38 -14.55 18.84
N ASP A 171 1.19 -14.85 17.56
CA ASP A 171 0.15 -14.19 16.75
C ASP A 171 -1.27 -14.59 17.18
N ASP A 172 -1.53 -15.84 17.51
CA ASP A 172 -2.86 -16.29 17.99
C ASP A 172 -3.28 -15.61 19.30
N GLN A 173 -2.31 -15.20 20.11
CA GLN A 173 -2.58 -14.41 21.32
C GLN A 173 -2.84 -12.95 20.97
N HIS A 174 -1.88 -12.33 20.35
CA HIS A 174 -1.81 -10.86 20.24
C HIS A 174 -2.40 -10.31 18.95
N GLY A 175 -2.30 -11.06 17.83
CA GLY A 175 -2.85 -10.62 16.55
C GLY A 175 -4.36 -10.45 16.61
N THR A 176 -5.07 -11.48 17.04
CA THR A 176 -6.54 -11.43 17.22
C THR A 176 -6.95 -10.31 18.19
N ALA A 177 -6.24 -10.16 19.32
CA ALA A 177 -6.53 -9.11 20.28
C ALA A 177 -6.40 -7.70 19.69
N ILE A 178 -5.34 -7.44 18.92
CA ILE A 178 -5.08 -6.13 18.28
C ILE A 178 -6.18 -5.79 17.27
N ILE A 179 -6.53 -6.72 16.38
CA ILE A 179 -7.52 -6.45 15.33
C ILE A 179 -8.93 -6.30 15.93
N ALA A 180 -9.30 -7.18 16.86
CA ALA A 180 -10.60 -7.08 17.56
C ALA A 180 -10.70 -5.77 18.35
N ALA A 181 -9.66 -5.36 19.05
CA ALA A 181 -9.63 -4.09 19.77
C ALA A 181 -9.75 -2.88 18.83
N ALA A 182 -9.08 -2.88 17.68
CA ALA A 182 -9.21 -1.80 16.69
C ALA A 182 -10.66 -1.67 16.16
N GLY A 183 -11.29 -2.79 15.82
CA GLY A 183 -12.69 -2.80 15.40
C GLY A 183 -13.63 -2.35 16.52
N LEU A 184 -13.38 -2.76 17.77
CA LEU A 184 -14.18 -2.36 18.92
C LEU A 184 -14.10 -0.86 19.18
N LEU A 185 -12.91 -0.24 19.10
CA LEU A 185 -12.75 1.22 19.21
C LEU A 185 -13.59 1.95 18.17
N ASN A 186 -13.64 1.47 16.95
CA ASN A 186 -14.44 2.03 15.87
C ASN A 186 -15.93 1.80 16.08
N ALA A 187 -16.36 0.64 16.53
CA ALA A 187 -17.75 0.38 16.88
C ALA A 187 -18.22 1.26 18.05
N PHE A 188 -17.34 1.50 19.03
CA PHE A 188 -17.64 2.43 20.15
C PHE A 188 -17.75 3.89 19.66
N HIS A 189 -16.86 4.29 18.75
CA HIS A 189 -16.98 5.62 18.13
C HIS A 189 -18.31 5.80 17.41
N LEU A 190 -18.78 4.81 16.64
CA LEU A 190 -20.07 4.83 15.93
C LEU A 190 -21.28 4.85 16.87
N THR A 191 -21.17 4.21 18.04
CA THR A 191 -22.27 4.08 18.99
C THR A 191 -22.19 5.07 20.15
N GLY A 192 -21.15 5.92 20.19
CA GLY A 192 -20.96 6.95 21.21
C GLY A 192 -20.66 6.40 22.63
N ARG A 193 -20.08 5.20 22.73
CA ARG A 193 -19.79 4.55 24.01
C ARG A 193 -18.46 4.98 24.59
N ASP A 194 -18.40 5.10 25.92
CA ASP A 194 -17.16 5.30 26.66
C ASP A 194 -16.58 3.94 27.10
N LEU A 195 -15.27 3.76 26.87
CA LEU A 195 -14.53 2.56 27.23
C LEU A 195 -14.57 2.26 28.75
N LYS A 196 -14.62 3.30 29.58
CA LYS A 196 -14.61 3.15 31.06
C LYS A 196 -15.92 2.65 31.62
N GLU A 197 -17.02 2.96 30.95
CA GLU A 197 -18.37 2.65 31.41
C GLU A 197 -18.93 1.35 30.78
N ALA A 198 -18.45 1.02 29.58
CA ALA A 198 -18.96 -0.09 28.80
C ALA A 198 -18.68 -1.44 29.43
N LYS A 199 -19.67 -2.33 29.34
CA LYS A 199 -19.60 -3.73 29.75
C LYS A 199 -19.28 -4.63 28.57
N LEU A 200 -18.14 -5.31 28.62
CA LEU A 200 -17.69 -6.25 27.61
C LEU A 200 -17.61 -7.67 28.19
N VAL A 201 -18.10 -8.63 27.44
CA VAL A 201 -17.97 -10.07 27.75
C VAL A 201 -17.01 -10.71 26.75
N VAL A 202 -16.05 -11.49 27.23
CA VAL A 202 -15.13 -12.29 26.39
C VAL A 202 -15.45 -13.78 26.68
N ASN A 203 -15.98 -14.47 25.68
CA ASN A 203 -16.31 -15.87 25.76
C ASN A 203 -15.24 -16.74 25.10
N GLY A 204 -14.43 -17.40 25.91
CA GLY A 204 -13.27 -18.19 25.54
C GLY A 204 -12.04 -17.74 26.32
N ALA A 205 -11.59 -18.52 27.31
CA ALA A 205 -10.42 -18.23 28.14
C ALA A 205 -9.16 -19.00 27.68
N GLY A 206 -9.01 -19.11 26.36
CA GLY A 206 -7.81 -19.60 25.69
C GLY A 206 -6.77 -18.50 25.42
N SER A 207 -5.82 -18.78 24.51
CA SER A 207 -4.74 -17.86 24.14
C SER A 207 -5.23 -16.48 23.72
N ALA A 208 -6.14 -16.41 22.77
CA ALA A 208 -6.69 -15.15 22.27
C ALA A 208 -7.55 -14.42 23.31
N GLY A 209 -8.40 -15.15 24.05
CA GLY A 209 -9.32 -14.54 25.02
C GLY A 209 -8.61 -13.83 26.16
N ILE A 210 -7.59 -14.43 26.74
CA ILE A 210 -6.78 -13.83 27.80
C ILE A 210 -6.05 -12.59 27.27
N SER A 211 -5.43 -12.69 26.11
CA SER A 211 -4.72 -11.55 25.48
C SER A 211 -5.65 -10.40 25.09
N CYS A 212 -6.89 -10.71 24.64
CA CYS A 212 -7.91 -9.68 24.45
C CYS A 212 -8.23 -8.92 25.73
N VAL A 213 -8.47 -9.64 26.83
CA VAL A 213 -8.77 -9.00 28.14
C VAL A 213 -7.61 -8.14 28.63
N GLU A 214 -6.37 -8.60 28.48
CA GLU A 214 -5.18 -7.82 28.86
C GLU A 214 -5.07 -6.53 28.06
N LEU A 215 -5.18 -6.63 26.73
CA LEU A 215 -5.08 -5.47 25.82
C LEU A 215 -6.21 -4.46 26.06
N LEU A 216 -7.45 -4.94 26.26
CA LEU A 216 -8.59 -4.07 26.51
C LEU A 216 -8.47 -3.30 27.83
N LYS A 217 -8.00 -3.96 28.90
CA LYS A 217 -7.68 -3.29 30.16
C LYS A 217 -6.56 -2.25 30.00
N ALA A 218 -5.53 -2.57 29.22
CA ALA A 218 -4.44 -1.62 28.91
C ALA A 218 -4.92 -0.44 28.06
N LEU A 219 -5.95 -0.60 27.23
CA LEU A 219 -6.60 0.47 26.46
C LEU A 219 -7.47 1.40 27.32
N GLY A 220 -7.81 1.00 28.56
CA GLY A 220 -8.53 1.84 29.52
C GLY A 220 -9.93 1.34 29.90
N PHE A 221 -10.31 0.12 29.52
CA PHE A 221 -11.52 -0.50 30.06
C PHE A 221 -11.41 -0.70 31.58
N ALA A 222 -12.51 -0.43 32.29
CA ALA A 222 -12.56 -0.72 33.72
C ALA A 222 -12.41 -2.23 33.97
N PRO A 223 -11.47 -2.68 34.82
CA PRO A 223 -11.16 -4.11 34.98
C PRO A 223 -12.35 -5.00 35.31
N ASN A 224 -13.32 -4.51 36.10
CA ASN A 224 -14.51 -5.27 36.46
C ASN A 224 -15.60 -5.29 35.39
N ASN A 225 -15.50 -4.39 34.38
CA ASN A 225 -16.44 -4.34 33.26
C ASN A 225 -16.03 -5.28 32.11
N VAL A 226 -14.85 -5.88 32.16
CA VAL A 226 -14.40 -6.89 31.20
C VAL A 226 -14.55 -8.27 31.82
N VAL A 227 -15.63 -8.96 31.48
CA VAL A 227 -16.02 -10.26 32.07
C VAL A 227 -15.53 -11.40 31.17
N LEU A 228 -14.62 -12.22 31.66
CA LEU A 228 -14.11 -13.40 30.96
C LEU A 228 -14.96 -14.62 31.31
N CYS A 229 -15.33 -15.44 30.31
CA CYS A 229 -16.04 -16.69 30.44
C CYS A 229 -15.27 -17.84 29.81
N ASP A 230 -15.43 -19.04 30.37
CA ASP A 230 -14.97 -20.30 29.77
C ASP A 230 -16.10 -21.33 29.73
N THR A 231 -15.79 -22.61 29.46
CA THR A 231 -16.75 -23.71 29.38
C THR A 231 -17.50 -23.99 30.71
N LYS A 232 -17.00 -23.43 31.81
CA LYS A 232 -17.61 -23.55 33.15
C LYS A 232 -18.38 -22.25 33.54
N GLY A 233 -18.50 -21.28 32.64
CA GLY A 233 -19.16 -20.01 32.86
C GLY A 233 -18.21 -18.88 33.22
N VAL A 234 -18.71 -17.89 33.95
CA VAL A 234 -17.97 -16.66 34.30
C VAL A 234 -16.73 -16.94 35.16
N ILE A 235 -15.64 -16.29 34.86
CA ILE A 235 -14.44 -16.30 35.71
C ILE A 235 -14.58 -15.16 36.73
N TYR A 236 -15.12 -15.53 37.88
CA TYR A 236 -15.40 -14.61 39.00
C TYR A 236 -14.41 -14.81 40.16
N ARG A 237 -14.25 -13.78 40.98
CA ARG A 237 -13.36 -13.81 42.14
C ARG A 237 -13.84 -14.86 43.15
N GLY A 238 -12.93 -15.77 43.53
CA GLY A 238 -13.24 -16.90 44.44
C GLY A 238 -13.72 -18.18 43.74
N ARG A 239 -13.82 -18.22 42.40
CA ARG A 239 -14.06 -19.45 41.67
C ARG A 239 -12.85 -20.39 41.80
N ALA A 240 -13.07 -21.64 42.12
CA ALA A 240 -12.02 -22.67 42.26
C ALA A 240 -11.93 -23.60 41.04
N GLU A 241 -13.07 -23.98 40.45
CA GLU A 241 -13.12 -24.95 39.35
C GLU A 241 -12.56 -24.42 38.05
N GLY A 242 -11.64 -25.16 37.41
CA GLY A 242 -11.10 -24.88 36.09
C GLY A 242 -10.20 -23.62 36.02
N MET A 243 -9.67 -23.18 37.16
CA MET A 243 -8.82 -22.00 37.28
C MET A 243 -7.35 -22.34 37.06
N ASN A 244 -6.61 -21.36 36.55
CA ASN A 244 -5.14 -21.31 36.47
C ASN A 244 -4.68 -19.90 36.73
N GLN A 245 -3.37 -19.67 36.77
CA GLN A 245 -2.79 -18.35 37.09
C GLN A 245 -3.24 -17.23 36.13
N TRP A 246 -3.34 -17.52 34.83
CA TRP A 246 -3.76 -16.54 33.83
C TRP A 246 -5.23 -16.15 33.94
N LYS A 247 -6.11 -17.13 34.12
CA LYS A 247 -7.54 -16.89 34.40
C LYS A 247 -7.77 -16.14 35.71
N SER A 248 -7.00 -16.48 36.75
CA SER A 248 -7.14 -15.88 38.08
C SER A 248 -6.81 -14.38 38.08
N GLY A 249 -5.84 -13.93 37.20
CA GLY A 249 -5.51 -12.53 37.04
C GLY A 249 -6.65 -11.70 36.45
N HIS A 250 -7.65 -12.33 35.82
CA HIS A 250 -8.78 -11.66 35.20
C HIS A 250 -10.12 -11.91 35.86
N ALA A 251 -10.15 -12.55 37.01
CA ALA A 251 -11.35 -12.79 37.80
C ALA A 251 -11.98 -11.48 38.29
N VAL A 252 -13.26 -11.28 38.00
CA VAL A 252 -14.01 -10.05 38.33
C VAL A 252 -14.99 -10.27 39.50
N GLU A 253 -15.39 -9.21 40.18
CA GLU A 253 -16.46 -9.21 41.16
C GLU A 253 -17.81 -9.08 40.45
N THR A 254 -18.57 -10.15 40.41
CA THR A 254 -19.89 -10.21 39.77
C THR A 254 -20.77 -11.30 40.38
N SER A 255 -22.08 -11.11 40.32
CA SER A 255 -23.06 -12.12 40.67
C SER A 255 -23.31 -13.11 39.50
N ALA A 256 -22.97 -12.74 38.26
CA ALA A 256 -23.16 -13.62 37.11
C ALA A 256 -22.27 -14.87 37.22
N ARG A 257 -22.84 -16.02 36.84
CA ARG A 257 -22.17 -17.34 36.86
C ARG A 257 -22.13 -17.98 35.49
N THR A 258 -23.11 -17.67 34.64
CA THR A 258 -23.25 -18.22 33.29
C THR A 258 -22.94 -17.13 32.23
N LEU A 259 -22.67 -17.56 31.01
CA LEU A 259 -22.50 -16.64 29.85
C LEU A 259 -23.78 -15.82 29.61
N ALA A 260 -24.96 -16.46 29.74
CA ALA A 260 -26.24 -15.76 29.55
C ALA A 260 -26.40 -14.61 30.54
N GLU A 261 -26.13 -14.85 31.83
CA GLU A 261 -26.21 -13.82 32.88
C GLU A 261 -25.14 -12.70 32.64
N ALA A 262 -23.98 -13.07 32.14
CA ALA A 262 -22.93 -12.10 31.82
C ALA A 262 -23.36 -11.16 30.67
N LEU A 263 -24.11 -11.68 29.68
CA LEU A 263 -24.54 -10.93 28.52
C LEU A 263 -25.73 -9.99 28.78
N GLU A 264 -26.42 -10.13 29.90
CA GLU A 264 -27.51 -9.20 30.27
C GLU A 264 -26.98 -7.76 30.36
N GLY A 265 -27.50 -6.89 29.48
CA GLY A 265 -27.10 -5.49 29.40
C GLY A 265 -25.64 -5.27 28.95
N ALA A 266 -24.95 -6.27 28.39
CA ALA A 266 -23.61 -6.10 27.86
C ALA A 266 -23.61 -5.27 26.57
N ASP A 267 -22.67 -4.32 26.46
CA ASP A 267 -22.48 -3.46 25.30
C ASP A 267 -21.78 -4.17 24.14
N ALA A 268 -20.86 -5.08 24.48
CA ALA A 268 -20.10 -5.82 23.50
C ALA A 268 -19.81 -7.25 23.97
N VAL A 269 -19.64 -8.16 23.00
CA VAL A 269 -19.17 -9.53 23.24
C VAL A 269 -18.12 -9.94 22.23
N PHE A 270 -17.05 -10.58 22.73
CA PHE A 270 -16.04 -11.27 21.93
C PHE A 270 -16.24 -12.79 22.08
N GLY A 271 -16.61 -13.45 20.98
CA GLY A 271 -16.65 -14.88 20.84
C GLY A 271 -15.31 -15.42 20.36
N LEU A 272 -14.68 -16.25 21.17
CA LEU A 272 -13.40 -16.92 20.91
C LEU A 272 -13.50 -18.38 21.36
N SER A 273 -14.62 -19.01 21.04
CA SER A 273 -15.03 -20.31 21.58
C SER A 273 -15.38 -21.29 20.46
N ALA A 274 -16.66 -21.59 20.27
CA ALA A 274 -17.10 -22.55 19.28
C ALA A 274 -18.46 -22.19 18.70
N LYS A 275 -18.76 -22.71 17.52
CA LYS A 275 -20.06 -22.59 16.85
C LYS A 275 -21.24 -22.86 17.81
N GLY A 276 -22.24 -21.97 17.75
CA GLY A 276 -23.47 -22.11 18.54
C GLY A 276 -23.34 -21.73 20.01
N ALA A 277 -22.23 -21.13 20.44
CA ALA A 277 -22.05 -20.68 21.82
C ALA A 277 -22.95 -19.49 22.17
N PHE A 278 -23.39 -18.70 21.20
CA PHE A 278 -24.34 -17.62 21.40
C PHE A 278 -25.73 -18.03 20.94
N THR A 279 -26.71 -17.95 21.85
CA THR A 279 -28.11 -18.25 21.54
C THR A 279 -28.88 -16.95 21.20
N PRO A 280 -30.04 -17.05 20.50
CA PRO A 280 -30.90 -15.91 20.24
C PRO A 280 -31.31 -15.14 21.50
N GLU A 281 -31.58 -15.85 22.60
CA GLU A 281 -31.97 -15.27 23.89
C GLU A 281 -30.85 -14.40 24.47
N MET A 282 -29.60 -14.87 24.40
CA MET A 282 -28.42 -14.15 24.85
C MET A 282 -28.23 -12.81 24.07
N ILE A 283 -28.46 -12.82 22.76
CA ILE A 283 -28.35 -11.63 21.92
C ILE A 283 -29.46 -10.60 22.19
N ARG A 284 -30.69 -11.08 22.51
CA ARG A 284 -31.83 -10.19 22.82
C ARG A 284 -31.62 -9.36 24.08
N VAL A 285 -30.96 -9.93 25.11
CA VAL A 285 -30.78 -9.28 26.41
C VAL A 285 -29.58 -8.33 26.50
N MET A 286 -28.77 -8.24 25.44
CA MET A 286 -27.67 -7.27 25.34
C MET A 286 -28.20 -5.82 25.26
N ALA A 287 -27.34 -4.87 25.56
CA ALA A 287 -27.64 -3.45 25.48
C ALA A 287 -28.11 -3.02 24.06
N PRO A 288 -28.80 -1.87 23.91
CA PRO A 288 -29.12 -1.31 22.59
C PRO A 288 -27.87 -1.09 21.74
N ASN A 289 -27.97 -1.33 20.43
CA ASN A 289 -26.85 -1.28 19.49
C ASN A 289 -25.63 -2.12 19.93
N PRO A 290 -25.79 -3.42 20.21
CA PRO A 290 -24.71 -4.25 20.72
C PRO A 290 -23.65 -4.49 19.65
N ILE A 291 -22.45 -4.75 20.12
CA ILE A 291 -21.30 -5.05 19.28
C ILE A 291 -20.92 -6.51 19.48
N ILE A 292 -20.98 -7.30 18.41
CA ILE A 292 -20.82 -8.75 18.46
C ILE A 292 -19.68 -9.19 17.56
N PHE A 293 -18.59 -9.64 18.15
CA PHE A 293 -17.46 -10.26 17.47
C PHE A 293 -17.55 -11.78 17.62
N ALA A 294 -18.03 -12.48 16.61
CA ALA A 294 -18.14 -13.94 16.57
C ALA A 294 -16.96 -14.50 15.76
N MET A 295 -15.83 -14.78 16.44
CA MET A 295 -14.53 -15.02 15.82
C MET A 295 -14.12 -16.49 15.77
N ALA A 296 -14.97 -17.43 16.22
CA ALA A 296 -14.66 -18.85 16.10
C ALA A 296 -14.48 -19.29 14.64
N THR A 297 -13.53 -20.17 14.40
CA THR A 297 -13.15 -20.67 13.07
C THR A 297 -13.26 -22.21 13.06
N PRO A 298 -13.83 -22.84 11.99
CA PRO A 298 -14.29 -22.25 10.72
C PRO A 298 -15.68 -21.60 10.75
N ASP A 299 -16.50 -21.92 11.73
CA ASP A 299 -17.85 -21.39 11.89
C ASP A 299 -17.93 -20.48 13.12
N PRO A 300 -18.55 -19.28 12.99
CA PRO A 300 -18.69 -18.34 14.10
C PRO A 300 -19.65 -18.87 15.19
N GLU A 301 -19.60 -18.29 16.38
CA GLU A 301 -20.49 -18.59 17.51
C GLU A 301 -21.96 -18.37 17.18
N ILE A 302 -22.23 -17.37 16.34
CA ILE A 302 -23.53 -17.02 15.73
C ILE A 302 -23.26 -16.32 14.41
N THR A 303 -24.08 -16.56 13.40
CA THR A 303 -23.91 -15.94 12.08
C THR A 303 -24.54 -14.54 12.03
N PRO A 304 -24.07 -13.64 11.14
CA PRO A 304 -24.70 -12.34 10.93
C PRO A 304 -26.18 -12.44 10.53
N GLU A 305 -26.57 -13.45 9.76
CA GLU A 305 -27.96 -13.70 9.37
C GLU A 305 -28.83 -14.04 10.59
N GLU A 306 -28.38 -14.93 11.45
CA GLU A 306 -29.09 -15.28 12.70
C GLU A 306 -29.26 -14.06 13.61
N VAL A 307 -28.23 -13.20 13.71
CA VAL A 307 -28.35 -11.94 14.48
C VAL A 307 -29.33 -10.98 13.84
N ALA A 308 -29.32 -10.83 12.51
CA ALA A 308 -30.25 -9.94 11.79
C ALA A 308 -31.71 -10.34 11.95
N GLU A 309 -32.03 -11.64 12.11
CA GLU A 309 -33.36 -12.13 12.42
C GLU A 309 -33.81 -11.78 13.86
N ILE A 310 -32.85 -11.61 14.78
CA ILE A 310 -33.12 -11.31 16.19
C ILE A 310 -33.25 -9.79 16.40
N ARG A 311 -32.32 -9.02 15.82
CA ARG A 311 -32.22 -7.56 15.97
C ARG A 311 -31.43 -6.90 14.85
N THR A 312 -31.83 -5.70 14.45
CA THR A 312 -31.25 -4.96 13.31
C THR A 312 -30.27 -3.87 13.72
N ASP A 313 -30.10 -3.64 15.02
CA ASP A 313 -29.25 -2.56 15.55
C ASP A 313 -27.82 -3.04 15.93
N ALA A 314 -27.49 -4.32 15.74
CA ALA A 314 -26.19 -4.89 16.07
C ALA A 314 -25.09 -4.49 15.07
N ILE A 315 -23.86 -4.30 15.55
CA ILE A 315 -22.64 -4.25 14.72
C ILE A 315 -21.96 -5.61 14.84
N MET A 316 -21.78 -6.27 13.68
CA MET A 316 -21.20 -7.61 13.62
C MET A 316 -19.79 -7.57 13.05
N ALA A 317 -18.91 -8.42 13.61
CA ALA A 317 -17.60 -8.78 13.05
C ALA A 317 -17.37 -10.29 13.21
N THR A 318 -16.69 -10.89 12.25
CA THR A 318 -16.39 -12.34 12.27
C THR A 318 -14.96 -12.62 11.83
N GLY A 319 -14.46 -13.86 12.03
CA GLY A 319 -13.17 -14.30 11.46
C GLY A 319 -13.23 -14.64 9.96
N ARG A 320 -14.42 -14.68 9.35
CA ARG A 320 -14.62 -15.14 7.97
C ARG A 320 -14.49 -14.01 6.96
N SER A 321 -13.86 -14.31 5.82
CA SER A 321 -13.63 -13.36 4.72
C SER A 321 -14.87 -13.07 3.87
N ASP A 322 -15.92 -13.85 4.01
CA ASP A 322 -17.17 -13.68 3.27
C ASP A 322 -18.21 -12.80 4.00
N TYR A 323 -17.85 -12.27 5.16
CA TYR A 323 -18.66 -11.32 5.93
C TYR A 323 -17.96 -9.96 6.07
N PRO A 324 -18.72 -8.87 6.26
CA PRO A 324 -18.17 -7.56 6.64
C PRO A 324 -17.36 -7.64 7.96
N ASN A 325 -16.45 -6.68 8.14
CA ASN A 325 -15.66 -6.55 9.38
C ASN A 325 -14.87 -7.82 9.72
N GLN A 326 -14.14 -8.37 8.75
CA GLN A 326 -13.31 -9.54 8.99
C GLN A 326 -12.20 -9.24 10.00
N VAL A 327 -12.18 -10.00 11.10
CA VAL A 327 -11.05 -10.02 12.04
C VAL A 327 -10.01 -11.00 11.52
N ASN A 328 -8.94 -10.45 10.92
CA ASN A 328 -7.89 -11.24 10.31
C ASN A 328 -6.52 -10.76 10.79
N ASN A 329 -5.74 -11.65 11.39
CA ASN A 329 -4.42 -11.34 11.97
C ASN A 329 -3.42 -10.76 10.94
N VAL A 330 -3.63 -11.00 9.64
CA VAL A 330 -2.80 -10.43 8.56
C VAL A 330 -2.78 -8.90 8.54
N LEU A 331 -3.79 -8.26 9.13
CA LEU A 331 -3.83 -6.82 9.32
C LEU A 331 -2.83 -6.31 10.36
N GLY A 332 -2.28 -7.18 11.20
CA GLY A 332 -1.42 -6.83 12.34
C GLY A 332 0.01 -7.32 12.19
N PHE A 333 0.22 -8.64 12.30
CA PHE A 333 1.54 -9.22 12.54
C PHE A 333 2.62 -8.81 11.52
N PRO A 334 2.37 -8.75 10.18
CA PRO A 334 3.44 -8.43 9.24
C PRO A 334 3.96 -7.01 9.47
N TYR A 335 3.06 -6.08 9.68
CA TYR A 335 3.36 -4.67 9.85
C TYR A 335 3.96 -4.34 11.22
N ILE A 336 3.52 -5.05 12.26
CA ILE A 336 4.09 -4.93 13.63
C ILE A 336 5.54 -5.38 13.61
N PHE A 337 5.84 -6.54 12.99
CA PHE A 337 7.22 -6.99 12.83
C PHE A 337 8.05 -6.05 11.94
N ARG A 338 7.47 -5.51 10.87
CA ARG A 338 8.16 -4.51 10.05
C ARG A 338 8.60 -3.31 10.87
N GLY A 339 7.70 -2.74 11.68
CA GLY A 339 8.01 -1.64 12.57
C GLY A 339 9.08 -1.98 13.61
N ALA A 340 8.98 -3.15 14.22
CA ALA A 340 9.94 -3.63 15.23
C ALA A 340 11.33 -3.89 14.62
N LEU A 341 11.41 -4.57 13.47
CA LEU A 341 12.66 -4.87 12.77
C LEU A 341 13.39 -3.59 12.33
N ASP A 342 12.66 -2.62 11.78
CA ASP A 342 13.25 -1.42 11.22
C ASP A 342 13.85 -0.48 12.27
N VAL A 343 13.48 -0.61 13.53
CA VAL A 343 14.15 0.06 14.66
C VAL A 343 14.99 -0.88 15.51
N ARG A 344 15.17 -2.14 15.07
CA ARG A 344 15.93 -3.17 15.80
C ARG A 344 15.42 -3.31 17.25
N ALA A 345 14.09 -3.38 17.41
CA ALA A 345 13.50 -3.52 18.74
C ALA A 345 13.89 -4.86 19.38
N THR A 346 14.09 -4.87 20.69
CA THR A 346 14.40 -6.06 21.46
C THR A 346 13.17 -6.85 21.87
N THR A 347 12.01 -6.22 21.86
CA THR A 347 10.72 -6.84 22.19
C THR A 347 9.58 -6.09 21.51
N ILE A 348 8.39 -6.71 21.44
CA ILE A 348 7.12 -6.07 21.11
C ILE A 348 6.33 -5.93 22.40
N ASN A 349 6.35 -4.74 22.98
CA ASN A 349 5.70 -4.45 24.28
C ASN A 349 4.23 -4.03 24.11
N MET A 350 3.54 -3.73 25.22
CA MET A 350 2.13 -3.37 25.23
C MET A 350 1.87 -2.03 24.50
N GLU A 351 2.73 -1.07 24.65
CA GLU A 351 2.62 0.25 24.01
C GLU A 351 2.71 0.15 22.49
N MET A 352 3.55 -0.73 21.95
CA MET A 352 3.63 -1.02 20.51
C MET A 352 2.35 -1.69 20.01
N LYS A 353 1.74 -2.60 20.78
CA LYS A 353 0.46 -3.23 20.46
C LYS A 353 -0.69 -2.18 20.44
N ILE A 354 -0.74 -1.31 21.44
CA ILE A 354 -1.72 -0.20 21.53
C ILE A 354 -1.54 0.77 20.35
N ALA A 355 -0.30 1.08 19.97
CA ALA A 355 -0.03 1.92 18.81
C ALA A 355 -0.56 1.28 17.51
N ALA A 356 -0.40 -0.03 17.33
CA ALA A 356 -0.97 -0.76 16.20
C ALA A 356 -2.51 -0.74 16.21
N VAL A 357 -3.15 -0.93 17.38
CA VAL A 357 -4.62 -0.85 17.53
C VAL A 357 -5.14 0.51 17.07
N ARG A 358 -4.53 1.59 17.55
CA ARG A 358 -4.96 2.96 17.21
C ARG A 358 -4.74 3.26 15.72
N ALA A 359 -3.59 2.89 15.19
CA ALA A 359 -3.26 3.09 13.78
C ALA A 359 -4.26 2.36 12.85
N LEU A 360 -4.64 1.11 13.19
CA LEU A 360 -5.67 0.37 12.46
C LEU A 360 -7.06 1.01 12.57
N ALA A 361 -7.44 1.44 13.77
CA ALA A 361 -8.74 2.07 13.99
C ALA A 361 -8.85 3.39 13.21
N ASP A 362 -7.83 4.23 13.24
CA ASP A 362 -7.81 5.50 12.54
C ASP A 362 -7.82 5.30 11.02
N LEU A 363 -7.06 4.33 10.50
CA LEU A 363 -7.02 4.00 9.07
C LEU A 363 -8.40 3.62 8.51
N ALA A 364 -9.21 2.87 9.26
CA ALA A 364 -10.56 2.51 8.84
C ALA A 364 -11.50 3.71 8.70
N ARG A 365 -11.23 4.81 9.38
CA ARG A 365 -12.02 6.06 9.32
C ARG A 365 -11.68 6.94 8.12
N GLU A 366 -10.56 6.70 7.47
CA GLU A 366 -10.14 7.42 6.28
C GLU A 366 -10.88 6.93 5.03
N ASP A 367 -10.97 7.78 4.00
CA ASP A 367 -11.53 7.36 2.71
C ASP A 367 -10.66 6.27 2.06
N VAL A 368 -11.33 5.30 1.45
CA VAL A 368 -10.68 4.09 0.92
C VAL A 368 -10.24 4.33 -0.53
N PRO A 369 -8.97 4.10 -0.90
CA PRO A 369 -8.46 4.34 -2.26
C PRO A 369 -9.00 3.33 -3.29
N ASP A 370 -8.90 3.71 -4.60
CA ASP A 370 -9.39 2.90 -5.74
C ASP A 370 -8.73 1.53 -5.82
N GLU A 371 -7.48 1.41 -5.43
CA GLU A 371 -6.76 0.13 -5.42
C GLU A 371 -7.45 -0.90 -4.50
N VAL A 372 -8.04 -0.45 -3.41
CA VAL A 372 -8.83 -1.32 -2.52
C VAL A 372 -10.13 -1.73 -3.21
N ALA A 373 -10.85 -0.78 -3.83
CA ALA A 373 -12.07 -1.09 -4.56
C ALA A 373 -11.81 -2.10 -5.69
N ALA A 374 -10.70 -1.97 -6.42
CA ALA A 374 -10.29 -2.91 -7.45
C ALA A 374 -10.04 -4.33 -6.90
N ALA A 375 -9.39 -4.44 -5.73
CA ALA A 375 -9.14 -5.73 -5.07
C ALA A 375 -10.42 -6.42 -4.58
N TYR A 376 -11.50 -5.66 -4.36
CA TYR A 376 -12.80 -6.13 -3.88
C TYR A 376 -13.92 -5.99 -4.92
N GLN A 377 -13.62 -6.26 -6.18
CA GLN A 377 -14.58 -6.32 -7.30
C GLN A 377 -15.38 -5.01 -7.53
N GLY A 378 -14.75 -3.88 -7.27
CA GLY A 378 -15.35 -2.56 -7.45
C GLY A 378 -16.17 -2.04 -6.26
N ALA A 379 -16.37 -2.86 -5.22
CA ALA A 379 -17.01 -2.40 -4.00
C ALA A 379 -16.03 -1.51 -3.21
N ARG A 380 -16.45 -0.25 -2.97
CA ARG A 380 -15.67 0.68 -2.14
C ARG A 380 -16.27 0.74 -0.74
N PRO A 381 -15.63 0.11 0.25
CA PRO A 381 -16.11 0.17 1.62
C PRO A 381 -16.01 1.60 2.18
N ARG A 382 -16.91 1.95 3.08
CA ARG A 382 -16.93 3.25 3.77
C ARG A 382 -17.03 3.02 5.26
N PHE A 383 -16.40 3.87 6.05
CA PHE A 383 -16.51 3.80 7.51
C PHE A 383 -17.96 3.80 7.97
N GLY A 384 -18.32 2.81 8.75
CA GLY A 384 -19.68 2.57 9.21
C GLY A 384 -19.84 1.16 9.80
N ARG A 385 -21.06 0.74 10.06
CA ARG A 385 -21.37 -0.55 10.72
C ARG A 385 -20.78 -1.77 10.01
N GLU A 386 -20.61 -1.70 8.68
CA GLU A 386 -20.06 -2.77 7.86
C GLU A 386 -18.57 -2.59 7.52
N TYR A 387 -17.95 -1.52 8.01
CA TYR A 387 -16.53 -1.25 7.80
C TYR A 387 -15.93 -0.52 9.02
N ILE A 388 -15.69 -1.28 10.08
CA ILE A 388 -15.01 -0.84 11.30
C ILE A 388 -13.54 -1.31 11.39
N ILE A 389 -13.13 -2.18 10.46
CA ILE A 389 -11.78 -2.76 10.35
C ILE A 389 -11.33 -2.60 8.90
N PRO A 390 -10.07 -2.19 8.63
CA PRO A 390 -9.53 -2.16 7.27
C PRO A 390 -9.51 -3.56 6.64
N VAL A 391 -9.50 -3.61 5.31
CA VAL A 391 -9.40 -4.89 4.59
C VAL A 391 -7.94 -5.30 4.35
N PRO A 392 -7.61 -6.61 4.26
CA PRO A 392 -6.23 -7.09 4.16
C PRO A 392 -5.40 -6.55 3.00
N PHE A 393 -6.03 -6.24 1.87
CA PHE A 393 -5.34 -5.69 0.69
C PHE A 393 -5.27 -4.17 0.64
N ASP A 394 -5.58 -3.49 1.75
CA ASP A 394 -5.43 -2.03 1.82
C ASP A 394 -3.93 -1.64 1.73
N PRO A 395 -3.54 -0.90 0.69
CA PRO A 395 -2.16 -0.51 0.45
C PRO A 395 -1.58 0.41 1.52
N ARG A 396 -2.42 1.08 2.28
CA ARG A 396 -2.00 2.04 3.31
C ARG A 396 -1.49 1.37 4.59
N LEU A 397 -1.83 0.09 4.83
CA LEU A 397 -1.43 -0.64 6.04
C LEU A 397 0.08 -0.58 6.30
N ILE A 398 0.90 -0.79 5.25
CA ILE A 398 2.37 -0.79 5.39
C ILE A 398 2.93 0.61 5.74
N SER A 399 2.28 1.67 5.31
CA SER A 399 2.72 3.05 5.60
C SER A 399 2.11 3.65 6.87
N THR A 400 1.17 2.95 7.49
CA THR A 400 0.44 3.43 8.69
C THR A 400 0.86 2.69 9.96
N ILE A 401 0.84 1.36 9.95
CA ILE A 401 1.09 0.57 11.17
C ILE A 401 2.57 0.55 11.56
N PRO A 402 3.54 0.23 10.67
CA PRO A 402 4.94 0.17 11.07
C PRO A 402 5.49 1.47 11.66
N PRO A 403 5.16 2.68 11.14
CA PRO A 403 5.59 3.93 11.76
C PRO A 403 5.07 4.13 13.18
N ALA A 404 3.82 3.79 13.44
CA ALA A 404 3.23 3.88 14.78
C ALA A 404 3.92 2.93 15.76
N VAL A 405 4.16 1.69 15.34
CA VAL A 405 4.85 0.67 16.15
C VAL A 405 6.31 1.05 16.40
N ALA A 406 7.04 1.51 15.37
CA ALA A 406 8.43 1.93 15.48
C ALA A 406 8.59 3.15 16.42
N LYS A 407 7.68 4.10 16.31
CA LYS A 407 7.64 5.26 17.22
C LYS A 407 7.44 4.84 18.66
N ALA A 408 6.46 3.96 18.95
CA ALA A 408 6.21 3.43 20.28
C ALA A 408 7.42 2.66 20.84
N ALA A 409 8.12 1.89 19.99
CA ALA A 409 9.34 1.19 20.39
C ALA A 409 10.46 2.16 20.83
N VAL A 410 10.63 3.28 20.10
CA VAL A 410 11.61 4.32 20.46
C VAL A 410 11.22 5.03 21.75
N GLU A 411 9.95 5.43 21.87
CA GLU A 411 9.43 6.15 23.05
C GLU A 411 9.51 5.31 24.34
N THR A 412 9.39 3.99 24.22
CA THR A 412 9.49 3.06 25.36
C THR A 412 10.90 2.51 25.60
N GLY A 413 11.89 2.95 24.81
CA GLY A 413 13.29 2.60 25.01
C GLY A 413 13.68 1.18 24.65
N VAL A 414 12.84 0.45 23.88
CA VAL A 414 13.12 -0.92 23.42
C VAL A 414 13.74 -0.96 22.02
N ALA A 415 13.83 0.17 21.33
CA ALA A 415 14.43 0.29 20.01
C ALA A 415 15.97 0.36 20.10
N GLY A 416 16.66 -0.37 19.20
CA GLY A 416 18.12 -0.35 19.06
C GLY A 416 18.65 0.77 18.15
N ARG A 417 17.76 1.49 17.44
CA ARG A 417 18.07 2.66 16.61
C ARG A 417 16.83 3.56 16.45
N PRO A 418 17.01 4.86 16.09
CA PRO A 418 15.90 5.77 15.85
C PRO A 418 15.06 5.32 14.65
N VAL A 419 13.83 5.86 14.55
CA VAL A 419 12.99 5.69 13.37
C VAL A 419 13.73 6.23 12.13
N PRO A 420 13.80 5.50 11.02
CA PRO A 420 14.48 5.94 9.81
C PRO A 420 13.91 7.27 9.29
N ALA A 421 14.75 8.14 8.75
CA ALA A 421 14.32 9.35 8.06
C ALA A 421 13.43 8.96 6.87
N ASN A 422 12.37 9.73 6.61
CA ASN A 422 11.41 9.48 5.51
C ASN A 422 10.83 8.04 5.53
N TYR A 423 10.57 7.52 6.73
CA TYR A 423 10.24 6.10 6.94
C TYR A 423 9.00 5.67 6.17
N THR A 424 7.92 6.45 6.21
CA THR A 424 6.69 6.17 5.45
C THR A 424 6.96 6.00 3.95
N THR A 425 7.81 6.85 3.39
CA THR A 425 8.24 6.80 1.99
C THR A 425 9.04 5.53 1.68
N GLN A 426 9.97 5.14 2.55
CA GLN A 426 10.74 3.90 2.39
C GLN A 426 9.84 2.66 2.42
N LEU A 427 8.82 2.67 3.27
CA LEU A 427 7.84 1.58 3.37
C LEU A 427 6.95 1.47 2.13
N GLN A 428 6.51 2.59 1.59
CA GLN A 428 5.77 2.63 0.32
C GLN A 428 6.62 2.09 -0.83
N ALA A 429 7.90 2.46 -0.90
CA ALA A 429 8.84 1.98 -1.92
C ALA A 429 9.09 0.46 -1.86
N ARG A 430 8.99 -0.17 -0.69
CA ARG A 430 9.10 -1.64 -0.55
C ARG A 430 7.97 -2.38 -1.25
N ARG A 431 6.79 -1.79 -1.28
CA ARG A 431 5.61 -2.35 -1.93
C ARG A 431 5.52 -1.95 -3.39
N ASP A 432 5.78 -0.68 -3.67
CA ASP A 432 5.71 -0.06 -4.98
C ASP A 432 7.05 0.62 -5.30
N PRO A 433 7.85 0.08 -6.22
CA PRO A 433 9.11 0.69 -6.65
C PRO A 433 8.95 2.13 -7.17
N THR A 434 7.73 2.52 -7.61
CA THR A 434 7.44 3.90 -8.05
C THR A 434 7.53 4.88 -6.91
N ALA A 435 7.17 4.45 -5.70
CA ALA A 435 7.10 5.32 -4.53
C ALA A 435 8.46 5.97 -4.20
N GLY A 436 9.59 5.32 -4.51
CA GLY A 436 10.92 5.87 -4.25
C GLY A 436 11.23 7.14 -5.05
N ILE A 437 10.92 7.15 -6.36
CA ILE A 437 11.14 8.33 -7.23
C ILE A 437 10.07 9.39 -6.97
N LEU A 438 8.81 8.97 -6.88
CA LEU A 438 7.70 9.88 -6.63
C LEU A 438 7.75 10.52 -5.24
N ALA A 439 8.35 9.87 -4.28
CA ALA A 439 8.54 10.41 -2.94
C ALA A 439 9.36 11.71 -2.93
N GLN A 440 10.44 11.76 -3.70
CA GLN A 440 11.24 12.98 -3.85
C GLN A 440 10.41 14.09 -4.50
N VAL A 441 9.57 13.75 -5.48
CA VAL A 441 8.64 14.67 -6.11
C VAL A 441 7.64 15.20 -5.07
N PHE A 442 6.96 14.32 -4.33
CA PHE A 442 5.98 14.71 -3.32
C PHE A 442 6.59 15.55 -2.19
N GLU A 443 7.79 15.19 -1.72
CA GLU A 443 8.47 15.98 -0.69
C GLU A 443 8.79 17.41 -1.15
N ARG A 444 9.23 17.54 -2.41
CA ARG A 444 9.52 18.86 -2.98
C ARG A 444 8.23 19.66 -3.24
N VAL A 445 7.16 19.02 -3.69
CA VAL A 445 5.85 19.65 -3.90
C VAL A 445 5.28 20.15 -2.57
N ARG A 446 5.40 19.38 -1.47
CA ARG A 446 5.00 19.84 -0.12
C ARG A 446 5.76 21.06 0.36
N LYS A 447 7.06 21.16 0.02
CA LYS A 447 7.87 22.35 0.37
C LYS A 447 7.48 23.61 -0.44
N PHE A 448 6.93 23.42 -1.64
CA PHE A 448 6.55 24.50 -2.56
C PHE A 448 5.16 24.23 -3.14
N PRO A 449 4.11 24.27 -2.30
CA PRO A 449 2.77 23.89 -2.71
C PRO A 449 2.24 24.82 -3.81
N LYS A 450 1.53 24.24 -4.79
CA LYS A 450 1.01 24.91 -5.97
C LYS A 450 -0.52 24.86 -6.02
N ARG A 451 -1.11 25.78 -6.80
CA ARG A 451 -2.52 25.78 -7.13
C ARG A 451 -2.74 25.00 -8.42
N VAL A 452 -3.33 23.81 -8.31
CA VAL A 452 -3.54 22.89 -9.42
C VAL A 452 -5.00 22.87 -9.85
N VAL A 453 -5.25 23.05 -11.14
CA VAL A 453 -6.58 22.96 -11.73
C VAL A 453 -6.88 21.50 -12.11
N PHE A 454 -7.96 20.97 -11.60
CA PHE A 454 -8.56 19.70 -11.97
C PHE A 454 -9.72 20.01 -12.92
N ALA A 455 -9.49 19.87 -14.23
CA ALA A 455 -10.38 20.41 -15.26
C ALA A 455 -11.75 19.72 -15.32
N GLU A 456 -11.84 18.47 -14.89
CA GLU A 456 -13.05 17.64 -14.95
C GLU A 456 -13.67 17.44 -13.54
N GLY A 457 -13.81 18.55 -12.79
CA GLY A 457 -14.19 18.57 -11.37
C GLY A 457 -15.58 18.03 -11.03
N GLU A 458 -16.43 17.68 -12.00
CA GLU A 458 -17.72 17.03 -11.77
C GLU A 458 -17.63 15.50 -11.64
N GLU A 459 -16.48 14.91 -12.00
CA GLU A 459 -16.25 13.47 -11.95
C GLU A 459 -15.84 13.01 -10.54
N GLU A 460 -16.42 11.91 -10.05
CA GLU A 460 -16.18 11.40 -8.69
C GLU A 460 -14.68 11.16 -8.41
N GLN A 461 -13.99 10.50 -9.32
CA GLN A 461 -12.56 10.20 -9.18
C GLN A 461 -11.68 11.46 -9.12
N VAL A 462 -12.08 12.52 -9.83
CA VAL A 462 -11.39 13.82 -9.81
C VAL A 462 -11.60 14.54 -8.48
N ILE A 463 -12.81 14.49 -7.94
CA ILE A 463 -13.13 15.05 -6.61
C ILE A 463 -12.31 14.32 -5.54
N ARG A 464 -12.24 12.97 -5.58
CA ARG A 464 -11.43 12.17 -4.67
C ARG A 464 -9.95 12.53 -4.76
N ALA A 465 -9.44 12.63 -5.99
CA ALA A 465 -8.06 13.02 -6.23
C ALA A 465 -7.75 14.42 -5.68
N ALA A 466 -8.64 15.38 -5.87
CA ALA A 466 -8.50 16.73 -5.33
C ALA A 466 -8.47 16.74 -3.79
N ILE A 467 -9.35 16.00 -3.16
CA ILE A 467 -9.37 15.82 -1.68
C ILE A 467 -8.07 15.16 -1.22
N SER A 468 -7.64 14.09 -1.88
CA SER A 468 -6.40 13.39 -1.56
C SER A 468 -5.16 14.26 -1.74
N PHE A 469 -5.12 15.07 -2.81
CA PHE A 469 -4.04 16.02 -3.08
C PHE A 469 -3.88 17.05 -1.94
N VAL A 470 -5.00 17.60 -1.47
CA VAL A 470 -5.01 18.57 -0.35
C VAL A 470 -4.67 17.88 0.97
N ASN A 471 -5.21 16.70 1.25
CA ASN A 471 -4.92 15.95 2.49
C ASN A 471 -3.45 15.54 2.60
N GLN A 472 -2.78 15.28 1.46
CA GLN A 472 -1.36 15.00 1.41
C GLN A 472 -0.47 16.26 1.45
N GLU A 473 -1.07 17.43 1.67
CA GLU A 473 -0.37 18.74 1.74
C GLU A 473 0.40 19.10 0.46
N LEU A 474 -0.08 18.63 -0.71
CA LEU A 474 0.59 18.85 -1.99
C LEU A 474 0.27 20.22 -2.60
N GLY A 475 -0.79 20.89 -2.15
CA GLY A 475 -1.18 22.22 -2.62
C GLY A 475 -2.66 22.51 -2.50
N THR A 476 -3.11 23.50 -3.26
CA THR A 476 -4.53 23.87 -3.40
C THR A 476 -5.10 23.24 -4.66
N ALA A 477 -6.25 22.59 -4.56
CA ALA A 477 -6.97 22.01 -5.68
C ALA A 477 -8.09 22.94 -6.16
N ILE A 478 -8.15 23.21 -7.45
CA ILE A 478 -9.20 23.99 -8.10
C ILE A 478 -10.02 23.06 -8.98
N LEU A 479 -11.26 22.78 -8.57
CA LEU A 479 -12.21 21.97 -9.33
C LEU A 479 -12.97 22.84 -10.33
N VAL A 480 -12.88 22.54 -11.62
CA VAL A 480 -13.64 23.23 -12.68
C VAL A 480 -14.93 22.46 -12.97
N GLY A 481 -16.06 23.11 -12.78
CA GLY A 481 -17.38 22.53 -13.03
C GLY A 481 -18.51 23.34 -12.41
N ARG A 482 -19.74 22.83 -12.55
CA ARG A 482 -20.93 23.43 -11.90
C ARG A 482 -20.91 23.08 -10.42
N GLU A 483 -20.97 24.09 -9.57
CA GLU A 483 -20.87 23.91 -8.12
C GLU A 483 -21.91 22.93 -7.57
N GLU A 484 -23.17 23.04 -8.06
CA GLU A 484 -24.24 22.12 -7.65
C GLU A 484 -23.95 20.66 -8.08
N ALA A 485 -23.40 20.46 -9.28
CA ALA A 485 -23.06 19.12 -9.77
C ALA A 485 -21.91 18.52 -8.97
N ILE A 486 -20.86 19.31 -8.69
CA ILE A 486 -19.71 18.89 -7.87
C ILE A 486 -20.18 18.49 -6.46
N LYS A 487 -21.01 19.34 -5.82
CA LYS A 487 -21.55 19.05 -4.49
C LYS A 487 -22.47 17.83 -4.49
N ALA A 488 -23.31 17.65 -5.51
CA ALA A 488 -24.20 16.50 -5.63
C ALA A 488 -23.39 15.20 -5.83
N THR A 489 -22.39 15.21 -6.69
CA THR A 489 -21.47 14.06 -6.89
C THR A 489 -20.72 13.73 -5.60
N ALA A 490 -20.16 14.72 -4.93
CA ALA A 490 -19.48 14.54 -3.66
C ALA A 490 -20.41 13.94 -2.59
N GLN A 491 -21.62 14.47 -2.45
CA GLN A 491 -22.61 13.95 -1.49
C GLN A 491 -23.02 12.51 -1.81
N ALA A 492 -23.30 12.20 -3.08
CA ALA A 492 -23.62 10.85 -3.52
C ALA A 492 -22.45 9.87 -3.23
N ALA A 493 -21.22 10.34 -3.40
CA ALA A 493 -20.02 9.59 -3.09
C ALA A 493 -19.65 9.56 -1.58
N GLY A 494 -20.39 10.26 -0.71
CA GLY A 494 -20.09 10.37 0.72
C GLY A 494 -18.81 11.16 1.03
N LEU A 495 -18.43 12.07 0.14
CA LEU A 495 -17.23 12.90 0.27
C LEU A 495 -17.58 14.23 0.90
N ASP A 496 -16.81 14.68 1.86
CA ASP A 496 -16.97 16.00 2.48
C ASP A 496 -16.07 17.02 1.79
N LEU A 497 -16.71 18.00 1.14
CA LEU A 497 -16.07 19.21 0.59
C LEU A 497 -16.18 20.40 1.55
N GLY A 498 -16.99 20.27 2.60
CA GLY A 498 -17.30 21.34 3.55
C GLY A 498 -16.20 21.57 4.55
N GLY A 499 -15.71 22.82 4.67
CA GLY A 499 -14.79 23.24 5.70
C GLY A 499 -13.30 22.88 5.49
N ARG A 500 -12.93 22.28 4.36
CA ARG A 500 -11.52 22.02 4.03
C ARG A 500 -10.88 23.25 3.39
N ASN A 501 -9.95 23.87 4.08
CA ASN A 501 -9.07 24.87 3.49
C ASN A 501 -8.23 24.19 2.38
N GLY A 502 -8.28 24.73 1.14
CA GLY A 502 -7.45 24.24 0.04
C GLY A 502 -8.20 23.63 -1.14
N ILE A 503 -9.53 23.55 -1.12
CA ILE A 503 -10.35 23.18 -2.30
C ILE A 503 -11.17 24.40 -2.75
N GLU A 504 -10.98 24.81 -4.01
CA GLU A 504 -11.73 25.89 -4.67
C GLU A 504 -12.61 25.29 -5.78
N ILE A 505 -13.81 25.85 -5.99
CA ILE A 505 -14.70 25.46 -7.10
C ILE A 505 -14.88 26.64 -8.04
N HIS A 506 -14.60 26.42 -9.31
CA HIS A 506 -14.75 27.45 -10.35
C HIS A 506 -15.70 27.00 -11.46
N ASN A 507 -16.82 27.71 -11.59
CA ASN A 507 -17.77 27.51 -12.69
C ASN A 507 -17.34 28.32 -13.90
N ALA A 508 -16.94 27.63 -14.98
CA ALA A 508 -16.48 28.25 -16.21
C ALA A 508 -17.50 29.25 -16.79
N ARG A 509 -18.80 29.01 -16.67
CA ARG A 509 -19.85 29.90 -17.20
C ARG A 509 -20.06 31.16 -16.37
N LEU A 510 -19.75 31.13 -15.09
CA LEU A 510 -20.01 32.20 -14.14
C LEU A 510 -18.78 32.99 -13.74
N SER A 511 -17.61 32.61 -14.24
CA SER A 511 -16.35 33.23 -13.88
C SER A 511 -16.26 34.67 -14.37
N LYS A 512 -15.84 35.56 -13.48
CA LYS A 512 -15.56 36.98 -13.82
C LYS A 512 -14.37 37.14 -14.78
N ARG A 513 -13.56 36.07 -14.94
CA ARG A 513 -12.37 36.05 -15.79
C ARG A 513 -12.67 35.71 -17.27
N ASN A 514 -13.89 35.27 -17.59
CA ASN A 514 -14.26 34.78 -18.93
C ASN A 514 -13.97 35.76 -20.04
N THR A 515 -14.21 37.06 -19.81
CA THR A 515 -13.92 38.11 -20.82
C THR A 515 -12.43 38.20 -21.09
N ALA A 516 -11.58 38.13 -20.05
CA ALA A 516 -10.13 38.20 -20.21
C ALA A 516 -9.60 36.92 -20.90
N TYR A 517 -10.09 35.75 -20.53
CA TYR A 517 -9.70 34.49 -21.17
C TYR A 517 -10.13 34.42 -22.64
N ALA A 518 -11.37 34.83 -22.93
CA ALA A 518 -11.87 34.87 -24.30
C ALA A 518 -11.12 35.88 -25.17
N GLN A 519 -10.76 37.04 -24.61
CA GLN A 519 -9.98 38.04 -25.30
C GLN A 519 -8.56 37.55 -25.63
N TYR A 520 -7.88 36.94 -24.66
CA TYR A 520 -6.58 36.31 -24.86
C TYR A 520 -6.64 35.24 -25.95
N LEU A 521 -7.63 34.34 -25.87
CA LEU A 521 -7.79 33.27 -26.85
C LEU A 521 -8.11 33.83 -28.25
N TYR A 522 -8.88 34.91 -28.35
CA TYR A 522 -9.17 35.60 -29.61
C TYR A 522 -7.92 36.24 -30.22
N GLU A 523 -7.12 36.97 -29.46
CA GLU A 523 -5.87 37.54 -29.90
C GLU A 523 -4.94 36.52 -30.51
N LYS A 524 -4.95 35.30 -29.94
CA LYS A 524 -4.14 34.18 -30.41
C LYS A 524 -4.71 33.49 -31.66
N LEU A 525 -6.02 33.26 -31.73
CA LEU A 525 -6.67 32.43 -32.74
C LEU A 525 -7.32 33.20 -33.89
N GLN A 526 -7.40 34.54 -33.80
CA GLN A 526 -8.08 35.35 -34.82
C GLN A 526 -7.52 35.13 -36.24
N ARG A 527 -6.22 34.93 -36.40
CA ARG A 527 -5.59 34.65 -37.70
C ARG A 527 -5.84 33.23 -38.21
N GLN A 528 -6.40 32.36 -37.35
CA GLN A 528 -6.86 31.03 -37.71
C GLN A 528 -8.37 30.99 -38.03
N GLY A 529 -9.02 32.18 -38.10
CA GLY A 529 -10.44 32.31 -38.47
C GLY A 529 -11.43 32.27 -37.31
N TYR A 530 -10.95 32.25 -36.05
CA TYR A 530 -11.84 32.33 -34.90
C TYR A 530 -12.35 33.75 -34.67
N LEU A 531 -13.63 33.88 -34.40
CA LEU A 531 -14.24 35.14 -33.97
C LEU A 531 -14.26 35.21 -32.43
N LEU A 532 -14.36 36.41 -31.85
CA LEU A 532 -14.43 36.60 -30.41
C LEU A 532 -15.56 35.77 -29.77
N ARG A 533 -16.73 35.71 -30.43
CA ARG A 533 -17.87 34.87 -29.97
C ARG A 533 -17.52 33.37 -29.92
N ASP A 534 -16.67 32.88 -30.81
CA ASP A 534 -16.26 31.48 -30.82
C ASP A 534 -15.30 31.20 -29.65
N CYS A 535 -14.40 32.12 -29.36
CA CYS A 535 -13.53 32.07 -28.19
C CYS A 535 -14.31 32.18 -26.89
N GLN A 536 -15.31 33.04 -26.81
CA GLN A 536 -16.23 33.12 -25.66
C GLN A 536 -16.97 31.79 -25.44
N ARG A 537 -17.43 31.14 -26.53
CA ARG A 537 -18.10 29.84 -26.46
C ARG A 537 -17.14 28.76 -25.98
N LEU A 538 -15.91 28.71 -26.48
CA LEU A 538 -14.86 27.77 -26.03
C LEU A 538 -14.63 27.92 -24.52
N ILE A 539 -14.36 29.12 -24.04
CA ILE A 539 -14.10 29.38 -22.61
C ILE A 539 -15.31 28.99 -21.73
N ASN A 540 -16.54 29.21 -22.20
CA ASN A 540 -17.75 28.91 -21.44
C ASN A 540 -18.17 27.43 -21.46
N GLN A 541 -17.76 26.65 -22.45
CA GLN A 541 -18.27 25.28 -22.69
C GLN A 541 -17.19 24.20 -22.62
N ASP A 542 -15.93 24.55 -22.88
CA ASP A 542 -14.83 23.60 -22.84
C ASP A 542 -13.99 23.78 -21.58
N ARG A 543 -14.03 22.76 -20.71
CA ARG A 543 -13.35 22.76 -19.41
C ARG A 543 -11.83 22.84 -19.56
N ASN A 544 -11.28 22.19 -20.60
CA ASN A 544 -9.84 22.17 -20.84
C ASN A 544 -9.32 23.53 -21.28
N SER A 545 -10.03 24.20 -22.22
CA SER A 545 -9.70 25.58 -22.65
C SER A 545 -9.80 26.57 -21.49
N PHE A 546 -10.81 26.41 -20.62
CA PHE A 546 -10.96 27.25 -19.43
C PHE A 546 -9.80 27.01 -18.44
N ALA A 547 -9.53 25.74 -18.08
CA ALA A 547 -8.47 25.36 -17.15
C ALA A 547 -7.08 25.78 -17.65
N ALA A 548 -6.80 25.56 -18.94
CA ALA A 548 -5.56 26.01 -19.57
C ALA A 548 -5.39 27.55 -19.53
N SER A 549 -6.51 28.30 -19.72
CA SER A 549 -6.48 29.75 -19.62
C SER A 549 -6.19 30.26 -18.21
N MET A 550 -6.65 29.55 -17.18
CA MET A 550 -6.31 29.87 -15.79
C MET A 550 -4.81 29.81 -15.55
N VAL A 551 -4.14 28.78 -16.06
CA VAL A 551 -2.69 28.61 -15.89
C VAL A 551 -1.91 29.55 -16.78
N GLU A 552 -2.33 29.74 -18.02
CA GLU A 552 -1.67 30.64 -18.95
C GLU A 552 -1.65 32.09 -18.43
N LEU A 553 -2.76 32.57 -17.88
CA LEU A 553 -2.88 33.92 -17.34
C LEU A 553 -2.54 34.07 -15.87
N GLY A 554 -1.95 33.03 -15.24
CA GLY A 554 -1.38 33.08 -13.89
C GLY A 554 -2.41 33.00 -12.76
N ASP A 555 -3.65 32.61 -13.04
CA ASP A 555 -4.69 32.39 -12.01
C ASP A 555 -4.53 31.01 -11.32
N ALA A 556 -3.69 30.13 -11.85
CA ALA A 556 -3.27 28.86 -11.29
C ALA A 556 -1.85 28.49 -11.79
N ASP A 557 -1.24 27.47 -11.18
CA ASP A 557 0.14 27.09 -11.48
C ASP A 557 0.26 25.88 -12.42
N ALA A 558 -0.72 24.95 -12.41
CA ALA A 558 -0.69 23.73 -13.24
C ALA A 558 -2.11 23.22 -13.52
N VAL A 559 -2.23 22.37 -14.57
CA VAL A 559 -3.49 21.68 -14.93
C VAL A 559 -3.30 20.18 -14.96
N VAL A 560 -4.31 19.43 -14.49
CA VAL A 560 -4.51 18.02 -14.75
C VAL A 560 -5.89 17.78 -15.38
N THR A 561 -5.93 16.96 -16.45
CA THR A 561 -7.14 16.64 -17.22
C THR A 561 -7.03 15.29 -17.91
N GLY A 562 -8.06 14.80 -18.61
CA GLY A 562 -8.03 13.62 -19.50
C GLY A 562 -8.93 12.47 -19.06
N VAL A 563 -9.58 12.56 -17.92
CA VAL A 563 -10.40 11.47 -17.35
C VAL A 563 -11.57 11.08 -18.26
N THR A 564 -12.18 12.05 -18.92
CA THR A 564 -13.38 11.85 -19.78
C THR A 564 -13.09 11.97 -21.27
N ARG A 565 -11.87 12.24 -21.68
CA ARG A 565 -11.49 12.48 -23.10
C ARG A 565 -10.23 11.73 -23.48
N ASN A 566 -10.15 11.33 -24.76
CA ASN A 566 -8.91 10.77 -25.31
C ASN A 566 -7.75 11.78 -25.21
N PHE A 567 -6.56 11.27 -24.96
CA PHE A 567 -5.34 12.06 -24.79
C PHE A 567 -5.12 13.09 -25.93
N SER A 568 -5.28 12.65 -27.19
CA SER A 568 -5.09 13.52 -28.37
C SER A 568 -6.09 14.68 -28.41
N VAL A 569 -7.34 14.45 -28.02
CA VAL A 569 -8.39 15.49 -27.98
C VAL A 569 -8.08 16.50 -26.86
N ALA A 570 -7.77 16.00 -25.66
CA ALA A 570 -7.40 16.87 -24.53
C ALA A 570 -6.14 17.70 -24.84
N LEU A 571 -5.15 17.10 -25.49
CA LEU A 571 -3.94 17.80 -25.93
C LEU A 571 -4.23 18.91 -26.94
N GLU A 572 -5.09 18.64 -27.94
CA GLU A 572 -5.47 19.65 -28.92
C GLU A 572 -6.18 20.84 -28.26
N GLU A 573 -7.08 20.58 -27.31
CA GLU A 573 -7.80 21.62 -26.56
C GLU A 573 -6.84 22.46 -25.72
N VAL A 574 -5.88 21.83 -25.04
CA VAL A 574 -4.84 22.52 -24.26
C VAL A 574 -3.94 23.37 -25.16
N ARG A 575 -3.48 22.81 -26.29
CA ARG A 575 -2.57 23.53 -27.23
C ARG A 575 -3.20 24.73 -27.95
N ARG A 576 -4.52 24.82 -27.98
CA ARG A 576 -5.20 26.04 -28.41
C ARG A 576 -4.89 27.25 -27.51
N VAL A 577 -4.61 26.99 -26.24
CA VAL A 577 -4.35 27.99 -25.20
C VAL A 577 -2.86 28.11 -24.89
N ILE A 578 -2.21 26.98 -24.53
CA ILE A 578 -0.81 26.92 -24.12
C ILE A 578 0.06 26.48 -25.30
N GLU A 579 1.09 27.24 -25.60
CA GLU A 579 2.03 26.93 -26.68
C GLU A 579 3.17 26.01 -26.23
N PRO A 580 3.87 25.38 -27.21
CA PRO A 580 5.16 24.79 -26.91
C PRO A 580 6.12 25.87 -26.40
N LYS A 581 6.95 25.52 -25.44
CA LYS A 581 8.02 26.39 -24.96
C LYS A 581 9.01 26.69 -26.09
N PRO A 582 9.42 27.96 -26.31
CA PRO A 582 10.34 28.30 -27.39
C PRO A 582 11.61 27.45 -27.37
N GLY A 583 11.93 26.81 -28.50
CA GLY A 583 13.09 25.93 -28.63
C GLY A 583 12.93 24.52 -28.00
N HIS A 584 11.75 24.17 -27.51
CA HIS A 584 11.44 22.86 -26.95
C HIS A 584 10.43 22.10 -27.81
N ARG A 585 10.53 20.76 -27.76
CA ARG A 585 9.60 19.87 -28.43
C ARG A 585 8.58 19.34 -27.43
N VAL A 586 7.31 19.31 -27.81
CA VAL A 586 6.28 18.62 -27.00
C VAL A 586 6.39 17.11 -27.22
N ILE A 587 6.60 16.36 -26.15
CA ILE A 587 6.71 14.89 -26.17
C ILE A 587 5.96 14.28 -25.00
N GLY A 588 5.65 12.98 -25.10
CA GLY A 588 5.22 12.16 -23.99
C GLY A 588 6.35 11.26 -23.46
N VAL A 589 6.62 11.30 -22.18
CA VAL A 589 7.63 10.45 -21.55
C VAL A 589 6.95 9.51 -20.54
N SER A 590 7.17 8.22 -20.67
CA SER A 590 6.68 7.24 -19.70
C SER A 590 7.82 6.73 -18.81
N LEU A 591 7.60 6.77 -17.49
CA LEU A 591 8.50 6.19 -16.50
C LEU A 591 8.10 4.74 -16.26
N CYS A 592 8.94 3.81 -16.70
CA CYS A 592 8.78 2.36 -16.50
C CYS A 592 9.61 1.91 -15.30
N LEU A 593 8.96 1.32 -14.32
CA LEU A 593 9.54 0.90 -13.06
C LEU A 593 9.41 -0.61 -12.89
N THR A 594 10.53 -1.27 -12.72
CA THR A 594 10.64 -2.70 -12.46
C THR A 594 11.42 -2.94 -11.18
N ARG A 595 11.47 -4.18 -10.67
CA ARG A 595 12.31 -4.51 -9.53
C ARG A 595 13.78 -4.19 -9.83
N GLY A 596 14.32 -3.15 -9.20
CA GLY A 596 15.72 -2.74 -9.29
C GLY A 596 16.09 -1.84 -10.46
N ARG A 597 15.15 -1.43 -11.32
CA ARG A 597 15.43 -0.51 -12.45
C ARG A 597 14.31 0.49 -12.68
N SER A 598 14.71 1.73 -12.98
CA SER A 598 13.83 2.80 -13.43
C SER A 598 14.32 3.27 -14.79
N VAL A 599 13.45 3.25 -15.79
CA VAL A 599 13.78 3.60 -17.17
C VAL A 599 12.72 4.54 -17.72
N LEU A 600 13.16 5.63 -18.35
CA LEU A 600 12.31 6.53 -19.12
C LEU A 600 12.20 6.05 -20.57
N VAL A 601 11.01 6.06 -21.12
CA VAL A 601 10.73 5.73 -22.53
C VAL A 601 10.08 6.92 -23.19
N ALA A 602 10.59 7.37 -24.35
CA ALA A 602 10.10 8.51 -25.12
C ALA A 602 10.23 8.26 -26.66
N ASP A 603 9.40 8.83 -27.50
CA ASP A 603 8.14 9.51 -27.29
C ASP A 603 7.00 8.47 -27.16
N THR A 604 6.19 8.59 -26.12
CA THR A 604 5.11 7.61 -25.86
C THR A 604 3.71 8.13 -26.19
N ALA A 605 3.58 9.36 -26.75
CA ALA A 605 2.26 9.96 -26.89
C ALA A 605 2.03 10.92 -28.07
N ILE A 606 3.04 11.51 -28.66
CA ILE A 606 2.87 12.69 -29.54
C ILE A 606 3.22 12.40 -31.01
N THR A 607 4.44 11.97 -31.30
CA THR A 607 4.94 11.88 -32.69
C THR A 607 4.86 10.45 -33.19
N GLU A 608 3.91 10.20 -34.10
CA GLU A 608 3.69 8.85 -34.65
C GLU A 608 4.89 8.32 -35.41
N MET A 609 5.47 9.17 -36.28
CA MET A 609 6.54 8.83 -37.21
C MET A 609 7.66 9.89 -37.15
N PRO A 610 8.53 9.82 -36.11
CA PRO A 610 9.59 10.82 -35.98
C PRO A 610 10.66 10.71 -37.07
N ASP A 611 11.17 11.84 -37.54
CA ASP A 611 12.38 11.89 -38.33
C ASP A 611 13.65 11.94 -37.44
N ALA A 612 14.83 12.09 -38.04
CA ALA A 612 16.09 12.13 -37.31
C ALA A 612 16.20 13.33 -36.37
N GLN A 613 15.70 14.50 -36.81
CA GLN A 613 15.66 15.71 -35.99
C GLN A 613 14.72 15.54 -34.80
N ASP A 614 13.55 14.99 -35.06
CA ASP A 614 12.55 14.68 -34.05
C ASP A 614 13.11 13.77 -32.95
N LEU A 615 13.85 12.72 -33.33
CA LEU A 615 14.47 11.79 -32.38
C LEU A 615 15.56 12.45 -31.53
N ALA A 616 16.39 13.31 -32.13
CA ALA A 616 17.43 14.05 -31.41
C ALA A 616 16.83 15.04 -30.40
N GLU A 617 15.79 15.79 -30.80
CA GLU A 617 15.07 16.71 -29.90
C GLU A 617 14.35 15.95 -28.79
N THR A 618 13.72 14.80 -29.10
CA THR A 618 13.11 13.92 -28.09
C THR A 618 14.14 13.44 -27.07
N ALA A 619 15.35 13.10 -27.49
CA ALA A 619 16.43 12.71 -26.58
C ALA A 619 16.82 13.86 -25.64
N ALA A 620 16.94 15.08 -26.15
CA ALA A 620 17.27 16.26 -25.35
C ALA A 620 16.18 16.57 -24.31
N GLU A 621 14.89 16.51 -24.68
CA GLU A 621 13.78 16.71 -23.75
C GLU A 621 13.72 15.60 -22.68
N ALA A 622 13.88 14.33 -23.08
CA ALA A 622 13.88 13.19 -22.15
C ALA A 622 15.06 13.24 -21.16
N ALA A 623 16.24 13.74 -21.58
CA ALA A 623 17.37 14.02 -20.69
C ALA A 623 16.99 15.04 -19.60
N GLY A 624 16.28 16.10 -19.99
CA GLY A 624 15.76 17.10 -19.05
C GLY A 624 14.83 16.49 -18.00
N VAL A 625 13.93 15.58 -18.41
CA VAL A 625 13.04 14.87 -17.51
C VAL A 625 13.84 13.97 -16.55
N ALA A 626 14.81 13.20 -17.06
CA ALA A 626 15.65 12.34 -16.25
C ALA A 626 16.34 13.13 -15.12
N ARG A 627 16.95 14.26 -15.43
CA ARG A 627 17.60 15.12 -14.44
C ARG A 627 16.66 15.68 -13.39
N ARG A 628 15.46 16.12 -13.81
CA ARG A 628 14.45 16.59 -12.85
C ARG A 628 14.03 15.48 -11.88
N LEU A 629 13.99 14.22 -12.34
CA LEU A 629 13.72 13.06 -11.51
C LEU A 629 14.95 12.55 -10.73
N GLY A 630 16.07 13.27 -10.75
CA GLY A 630 17.30 12.93 -10.02
C GLY A 630 18.14 11.82 -10.67
N MET A 631 17.91 11.53 -11.95
CA MET A 631 18.63 10.52 -12.72
C MET A 631 19.76 11.18 -13.53
N ASP A 632 20.93 10.56 -13.59
CA ASP A 632 21.98 10.92 -14.55
C ASP A 632 21.64 10.28 -15.90
N PRO A 633 21.31 11.06 -16.96
CA PRO A 633 20.77 10.52 -18.19
C PRO A 633 21.82 9.76 -19.01
N LYS A 634 21.56 8.48 -19.27
CA LYS A 634 22.26 7.61 -20.21
C LYS A 634 21.26 7.19 -21.28
N ILE A 635 21.39 7.76 -22.45
CA ILE A 635 20.36 7.69 -23.49
C ILE A 635 20.75 6.69 -24.57
N ALA A 636 19.89 5.69 -24.81
CA ALA A 636 19.99 4.80 -25.95
C ALA A 636 18.91 5.14 -26.99
N LEU A 637 19.34 5.43 -28.21
CA LEU A 637 18.43 5.56 -29.35
C LEU A 637 18.21 4.15 -29.93
N LEU A 638 17.00 3.62 -29.78
CA LEU A 638 16.71 2.21 -30.04
C LEU A 638 16.37 1.95 -31.51
N ALA A 639 16.83 0.79 -31.99
CA ALA A 639 16.43 0.18 -33.25
C ALA A 639 16.43 -1.37 -33.11
N PHE A 640 16.03 -2.07 -34.17
CA PHE A 640 16.19 -3.51 -34.23
C PHE A 640 17.65 -3.93 -34.48
N SER A 641 18.51 -3.02 -34.92
CA SER A 641 19.92 -3.17 -35.22
C SER A 641 20.79 -2.63 -34.09
N SER A 642 22.05 -3.01 -34.06
CA SER A 642 23.06 -2.40 -33.18
C SER A 642 24.24 -1.91 -34.03
N PHE A 643 24.50 -0.59 -33.97
CA PHE A 643 25.60 0.09 -34.64
C PHE A 643 25.72 -0.20 -36.13
N GLY A 644 24.56 -0.20 -36.83
CA GLY A 644 24.47 -0.28 -38.28
C GLY A 644 24.25 -1.69 -38.85
N HIS A 645 24.17 -2.72 -38.02
CA HIS A 645 23.93 -4.07 -38.53
C HIS A 645 22.82 -4.81 -37.74
N PRO A 646 21.82 -5.42 -38.40
CA PRO A 646 21.55 -5.37 -39.87
C PRO A 646 21.06 -3.98 -40.30
N GLU A 647 21.36 -3.60 -41.55
CA GLU A 647 20.97 -2.27 -42.08
C GLU A 647 19.48 -2.20 -42.40
N GLY A 648 18.86 -1.08 -42.10
CA GLY A 648 17.46 -0.79 -42.39
C GLY A 648 17.20 0.72 -42.50
N GLU A 649 16.10 1.10 -43.13
CA GLU A 649 15.74 2.48 -43.32
C GLU A 649 15.54 3.21 -41.98
N ARG A 650 14.81 2.61 -41.06
CA ARG A 650 14.56 3.17 -39.73
C ARG A 650 15.81 3.27 -38.88
N SER A 651 16.68 2.27 -38.88
CA SER A 651 17.94 2.32 -38.16
C SER A 651 18.89 3.39 -38.71
N ARG A 652 18.77 3.75 -40.00
CA ARG A 652 19.50 4.86 -40.62
C ARG A 652 19.05 6.19 -40.01
N HIS A 653 17.72 6.42 -39.86
CA HIS A 653 17.22 7.64 -39.21
C HIS A 653 17.71 7.75 -37.76
N VAL A 654 17.78 6.64 -37.02
CA VAL A 654 18.33 6.65 -35.66
C VAL A 654 19.80 7.02 -35.62
N ARG A 655 20.62 6.50 -36.56
CA ARG A 655 22.05 6.92 -36.70
C ARG A 655 22.21 8.40 -37.10
N GLU A 656 21.32 8.91 -37.94
CA GLU A 656 21.30 10.34 -38.28
C GLU A 656 20.96 11.17 -37.05
N ALA A 657 20.04 10.75 -36.22
CA ALA A 657 19.73 11.45 -34.97
C ALA A 657 20.94 11.52 -34.02
N VAL A 658 21.74 10.45 -33.91
CA VAL A 658 23.01 10.50 -33.17
C VAL A 658 23.98 11.54 -33.69
N LYS A 659 24.13 11.68 -35.03
CA LYS A 659 24.95 12.72 -35.62
C LYS A 659 24.41 14.12 -35.34
N ILE A 660 23.10 14.30 -35.32
CA ILE A 660 22.48 15.59 -34.96
C ILE A 660 22.80 15.92 -33.51
N LEU A 661 22.71 14.97 -32.58
CA LEU A 661 23.11 15.15 -31.19
C LEU A 661 24.59 15.53 -31.05
N ASP A 662 25.49 14.94 -31.87
CA ASP A 662 26.91 15.33 -31.92
C ASP A 662 27.05 16.84 -32.29
N GLY A 663 26.20 17.31 -33.18
CA GLY A 663 26.14 18.73 -33.57
C GLY A 663 25.56 19.66 -32.50
N MET A 664 24.61 19.17 -31.71
CA MET A 664 23.95 19.92 -30.63
C MET A 664 24.84 20.13 -29.41
N ARG A 665 25.97 19.40 -29.29
CA ARG A 665 26.92 19.46 -28.15
C ARG A 665 26.23 19.31 -26.80
N VAL A 666 25.40 18.28 -26.68
CA VAL A 666 24.67 17.96 -25.45
C VAL A 666 25.60 17.54 -24.32
N ASP A 667 25.16 17.69 -23.08
CA ASP A 667 25.92 17.44 -21.84
C ASP A 667 25.52 16.13 -21.13
N PHE A 668 25.03 15.15 -21.88
CA PHE A 668 24.64 13.83 -21.39
C PHE A 668 25.23 12.71 -22.27
N GLU A 669 25.32 11.50 -21.71
CA GLU A 669 25.73 10.32 -22.46
C GLU A 669 24.63 9.83 -23.41
N TYR A 670 24.97 9.54 -24.66
CA TYR A 670 24.06 8.98 -25.65
C TYR A 670 24.79 8.12 -26.67
N ASP A 671 24.10 7.13 -27.21
CA ASP A 671 24.58 6.32 -28.32
C ASP A 671 23.41 5.62 -29.07
N GLY A 672 23.66 5.07 -30.24
CA GLY A 672 22.71 4.32 -31.08
C GLY A 672 23.20 4.27 -32.54
N ASP A 673 22.57 3.54 -33.43
CA ASP A 673 21.39 2.69 -33.20
C ASP A 673 21.74 1.46 -32.35
N MET A 674 20.86 1.10 -31.44
CA MET A 674 21.14 0.06 -30.45
C MET A 674 19.88 -0.80 -30.21
N ALA A 675 20.05 -2.11 -30.17
CA ALA A 675 18.96 -3.03 -29.77
C ALA A 675 18.68 -2.89 -28.27
N ALA A 676 17.46 -3.12 -27.84
CA ALA A 676 17.05 -2.90 -26.45
C ALA A 676 17.79 -3.78 -25.43
N ASP A 677 18.13 -5.01 -25.80
CA ASP A 677 18.92 -5.92 -24.97
C ASP A 677 20.35 -5.42 -24.79
N VAL A 678 20.98 -4.88 -25.84
CA VAL A 678 22.32 -4.26 -25.77
C VAL A 678 22.27 -3.00 -24.90
N ALA A 679 21.25 -2.17 -25.06
CA ALA A 679 21.07 -0.92 -24.30
C ALA A 679 20.88 -1.16 -22.80
N LEU A 680 20.25 -2.27 -22.42
CA LEU A 680 19.85 -2.55 -21.04
C LEU A 680 20.76 -3.56 -20.31
N ASN A 681 21.64 -4.26 -21.02
CA ASN A 681 22.51 -5.30 -20.46
C ASN A 681 23.99 -4.92 -20.58
N ALA A 682 24.65 -4.70 -19.45
CA ALA A 682 26.06 -4.32 -19.40
C ALA A 682 27.00 -5.37 -20.05
N ASP A 683 26.66 -6.66 -19.98
CA ASP A 683 27.48 -7.73 -20.56
C ASP A 683 27.40 -7.76 -22.07
N LEU A 684 26.19 -7.56 -22.63
CA LEU A 684 26.01 -7.43 -24.07
C LEU A 684 26.63 -6.15 -24.60
N MET A 685 26.53 -5.05 -23.87
CA MET A 685 27.15 -3.77 -24.23
C MET A 685 28.68 -3.88 -24.33
N ARG A 686 29.34 -4.70 -23.51
CA ARG A 686 30.80 -4.94 -23.60
C ARG A 686 31.24 -5.58 -24.91
N THR A 687 30.33 -6.20 -25.65
CA THR A 687 30.61 -6.71 -27.02
C THR A 687 30.93 -5.57 -27.98
N TYR A 688 30.53 -4.32 -27.63
CA TYR A 688 30.74 -3.12 -28.40
C TYR A 688 31.64 -2.13 -27.63
N PRO A 689 32.98 -2.34 -27.57
CA PRO A 689 33.88 -1.55 -26.71
C PRO A 689 33.96 -0.09 -27.09
N PHE A 690 33.45 0.31 -28.25
CA PHE A 690 33.36 1.67 -28.73
C PHE A 690 32.06 2.38 -28.30
N CYS A 691 31.14 1.67 -27.63
CA CYS A 691 29.90 2.28 -27.11
C CYS A 691 30.24 3.45 -26.18
N ARG A 692 29.56 4.57 -26.38
CA ARG A 692 29.78 5.82 -25.63
C ARG A 692 29.14 5.82 -24.24
N LEU A 693 28.22 4.86 -23.96
CA LEU A 693 27.57 4.78 -22.67
C LEU A 693 28.46 4.12 -21.64
N SER A 694 28.60 4.73 -20.46
CA SER A 694 29.40 4.21 -19.35
C SER A 694 28.73 3.01 -18.62
N GLY A 695 27.49 2.68 -18.97
CA GLY A 695 26.70 1.57 -18.42
C GLY A 695 25.31 1.50 -19.03
N PRO A 696 24.47 0.58 -18.56
CA PRO A 696 23.11 0.41 -19.10
C PRO A 696 22.31 1.70 -19.16
N ALA A 697 21.59 1.89 -20.25
CA ALA A 697 20.76 3.06 -20.45
C ALA A 697 19.61 3.13 -19.43
N ASN A 698 19.27 4.35 -19.03
CA ASN A 698 18.11 4.66 -18.20
C ASN A 698 17.09 5.56 -18.92
N VAL A 699 17.41 5.97 -20.17
CA VAL A 699 16.49 6.69 -21.07
C VAL A 699 16.52 5.99 -22.41
N LEU A 700 15.37 5.56 -22.90
CA LEU A 700 15.20 4.85 -24.16
C LEU A 700 14.40 5.71 -25.14
N ILE A 701 15.01 6.09 -26.25
CA ILE A 701 14.35 6.80 -27.33
C ILE A 701 13.89 5.78 -28.37
N MET A 702 12.59 5.67 -28.51
CA MET A 702 11.96 4.69 -29.39
C MET A 702 11.89 5.22 -30.84
N PRO A 703 12.04 4.36 -31.85
CA PRO A 703 12.08 4.79 -33.26
C PRO A 703 10.73 5.27 -33.78
N ALA A 704 9.64 5.01 -33.05
CA ALA A 704 8.29 5.48 -33.39
C ALA A 704 7.35 5.32 -32.18
N PHE A 705 6.25 6.09 -32.15
CA PHE A 705 5.21 6.00 -31.12
C PHE A 705 4.62 4.59 -30.97
N HIS A 706 4.40 3.88 -32.08
CA HIS A 706 3.87 2.51 -32.02
C HIS A 706 4.76 1.58 -31.19
N SER A 707 6.08 1.61 -31.44
CA SER A 707 7.02 0.78 -30.66
C SER A 707 7.04 1.17 -29.18
N ALA A 708 6.99 2.45 -28.87
CA ALA A 708 6.95 2.95 -27.51
C ALA A 708 5.67 2.51 -26.78
N SER A 709 4.51 2.76 -27.40
CA SER A 709 3.21 2.44 -26.79
C SER A 709 3.00 0.93 -26.60
N ILE A 710 3.40 0.11 -27.57
CA ILE A 710 3.29 -1.35 -27.48
C ILE A 710 4.22 -1.88 -26.39
N SER A 711 5.49 -1.47 -26.41
CA SER A 711 6.49 -1.98 -25.45
C SER A 711 6.16 -1.60 -24.01
N THR A 712 5.73 -0.39 -23.74
CA THR A 712 5.38 0.05 -22.38
C THR A 712 4.18 -0.73 -21.82
N ARG A 713 3.16 -0.98 -22.64
CA ARG A 713 1.98 -1.78 -22.25
C ARG A 713 2.33 -3.25 -22.06
N MET A 714 3.17 -3.82 -22.95
CA MET A 714 3.64 -5.21 -22.78
C MET A 714 4.49 -5.37 -21.51
N LEU A 715 5.34 -4.41 -21.18
CA LEU A 715 6.11 -4.41 -19.94
C LEU A 715 5.19 -4.35 -18.72
N GLN A 716 4.10 -3.58 -18.78
CA GLN A 716 3.11 -3.50 -17.72
C GLN A 716 2.38 -4.82 -17.52
N GLU A 717 1.80 -5.38 -18.59
CA GLU A 717 0.93 -6.55 -18.50
C GLU A 717 1.71 -7.87 -18.33
N LEU A 718 2.84 -8.04 -19.01
CA LEU A 718 3.64 -9.28 -18.98
C LEU A 718 4.81 -9.22 -18.02
N GLY A 719 5.43 -8.05 -17.87
CA GLY A 719 6.61 -7.85 -17.03
C GLY A 719 6.31 -7.40 -15.60
N GLY A 720 5.05 -7.11 -15.28
CA GLY A 720 4.66 -6.56 -13.98
C GLY A 720 5.32 -5.21 -13.67
N ALA A 721 5.71 -4.46 -14.70
CA ALA A 721 6.24 -3.12 -14.55
C ALA A 721 5.13 -2.13 -14.18
N THR A 722 5.41 -1.18 -13.30
CA THR A 722 4.53 -0.02 -13.12
C THR A 722 4.94 1.06 -14.11
N VAL A 723 3.97 1.56 -14.89
CA VAL A 723 4.19 2.62 -15.88
C VAL A 723 3.48 3.89 -15.42
N VAL A 724 4.24 4.98 -15.23
CA VAL A 724 3.71 6.30 -14.89
C VAL A 724 3.83 7.20 -16.11
N GLY A 725 2.71 7.75 -16.57
CA GLY A 725 2.68 8.60 -17.77
C GLY A 725 1.61 8.17 -18.79
N PRO A 726 1.64 8.72 -20.01
CA PRO A 726 2.69 9.61 -20.53
C PRO A 726 2.75 10.96 -19.82
N LEU A 727 3.94 11.36 -19.38
CA LEU A 727 4.21 12.68 -18.85
C LEU A 727 4.36 13.64 -20.02
N LEU A 728 3.50 14.64 -20.10
CA LEU A 728 3.54 15.66 -21.14
C LEU A 728 4.60 16.70 -20.76
N VAL A 729 5.58 16.94 -21.65
CA VAL A 729 6.65 17.92 -21.47
C VAL A 729 6.83 18.76 -22.72
N GLY A 730 7.47 19.92 -22.58
CA GLY A 730 7.77 20.83 -23.69
C GLY A 730 6.70 21.89 -23.95
N LEU A 731 5.63 21.97 -23.14
CA LEU A 731 4.71 23.12 -23.13
C LEU A 731 5.27 24.26 -22.28
N ASP A 732 4.86 25.50 -22.55
CA ASP A 732 5.29 26.67 -21.77
C ASP A 732 4.75 26.68 -20.33
N LYS A 733 3.63 26.02 -20.09
CA LYS A 733 3.01 25.88 -18.77
C LYS A 733 2.81 24.42 -18.39
N PRO A 734 2.87 24.09 -17.10
CA PRO A 734 2.70 22.71 -16.62
C PRO A 734 1.28 22.18 -16.86
N VAL A 735 1.16 21.16 -17.69
CA VAL A 735 -0.08 20.43 -17.95
C VAL A 735 0.20 18.96 -17.95
N GLN A 736 -0.65 18.17 -17.29
CA GLN A 736 -0.61 16.73 -17.41
C GLN A 736 -1.98 16.18 -17.85
N ILE A 737 -1.94 15.21 -18.75
CA ILE A 737 -3.14 14.56 -19.29
C ILE A 737 -3.10 13.11 -18.86
N VAL A 738 -4.08 12.69 -18.07
CA VAL A 738 -4.21 11.30 -17.62
C VAL A 738 -4.91 10.44 -18.68
N PRO A 739 -4.66 9.13 -18.73
CA PRO A 739 -5.40 8.21 -19.61
C PRO A 739 -6.87 8.10 -19.18
N LEU A 740 -7.74 7.71 -20.13
CA LEU A 740 -9.12 7.32 -19.83
C LEU A 740 -9.14 6.21 -18.78
N GLY A 741 -9.97 6.35 -17.77
CA GLY A 741 -10.07 5.36 -16.69
C GLY A 741 -8.93 5.44 -15.66
N ALA A 742 -8.16 6.54 -15.63
CA ALA A 742 -7.18 6.80 -14.57
C ALA A 742 -7.84 6.74 -13.19
N THR A 743 -7.15 6.13 -12.24
CA THR A 743 -7.59 6.08 -10.85
C THR A 743 -7.39 7.44 -10.15
N ASP A 744 -8.03 7.64 -9.00
CA ASP A 744 -7.79 8.81 -8.16
C ASP A 744 -6.30 8.96 -7.81
N SER A 745 -5.61 7.86 -7.50
CA SER A 745 -4.18 7.83 -7.23
C SER A 745 -3.33 8.25 -8.44
N ASP A 746 -3.70 7.85 -9.65
CA ASP A 746 -3.01 8.27 -10.88
C ASP A 746 -3.18 9.78 -11.10
N ILE A 747 -4.38 10.31 -10.88
CA ILE A 747 -4.66 11.74 -11.00
C ILE A 747 -3.83 12.53 -9.98
N VAL A 748 -3.73 12.08 -8.72
CA VAL A 748 -2.88 12.72 -7.69
C VAL A 748 -1.42 12.70 -8.09
N ARG A 749 -0.90 11.57 -8.60
CA ARG A 749 0.48 11.45 -9.09
C ARG A 749 0.76 12.45 -10.21
N MET A 750 -0.14 12.54 -11.19
CA MET A 750 0.00 13.46 -12.31
C MET A 750 -0.13 14.94 -11.89
N ALA A 751 -1.01 15.26 -10.93
CA ALA A 751 -1.12 16.60 -10.35
C ALA A 751 0.16 16.99 -9.58
N ALA A 752 0.76 16.07 -8.84
CA ALA A 752 2.04 16.29 -8.16
C ALA A 752 3.18 16.48 -9.16
N LEU A 753 3.24 15.70 -10.24
CA LEU A 753 4.24 15.84 -11.30
C LEU A 753 4.09 17.15 -12.08
N ALA A 754 2.85 17.60 -12.33
CA ALA A 754 2.58 18.93 -12.87
C ALA A 754 3.09 20.04 -11.93
N SER A 755 2.79 19.93 -10.63
CA SER A 755 3.25 20.86 -9.59
C SER A 755 4.78 20.91 -9.45
N PHE A 756 5.44 19.78 -9.71
CA PHE A 756 6.90 19.67 -9.68
C PHE A 756 7.57 20.40 -10.87
N GLY A 757 6.77 20.86 -11.86
CA GLY A 757 7.24 21.54 -13.05
C GLY A 757 7.71 20.57 -14.14
N LEU A 758 7.26 19.32 -14.13
CA LEU A 758 7.32 18.47 -15.30
C LEU A 758 6.19 18.91 -16.23
N GLY A 759 6.54 19.44 -17.38
CA GLY A 759 5.58 19.92 -18.38
C GLY A 759 5.65 21.42 -18.67
N GLY A 760 6.47 22.18 -17.94
CA GLY A 760 6.68 23.61 -18.21
C GLY A 760 8.15 23.97 -18.30
#